data_0e694b204dff47944c1464d6643fad61
#
_entry.id   0e694b204dff47944c1464d6643fad61
#
_cell.length_a   1.000
_cell.length_b   1.000
_cell.length_c   1.000
_cell.angle_alpha   90.00
_cell.angle_beta   90.00
_cell.angle_gamma   90.00
#
_symmetry.space_group_name_H-M   'P 1'
#
loop_
_entity.id
_entity.type
_entity.pdbx_description
1 polymer ?
#
loop_
_entity_poly.entity_id
_entity_poly.type
_entity_poly.pdbx_seq_one_letter_code
_entity_poly.pdbx_strand_id
1 'polypeptide(L)'
;MVQSNPKQAFDRAIFLLKNDSFDEAEQICRSSLSENDRDINFLFLLGTIQMRKNELEEAEMLFKAVVKRAPDYPTVQENLGTVLLNLGKSEEALIPLQAAIELKPDSSGAFFKLGGALKNLGRDEAGDAALKHAGSLSPDQASLEKATMLFVEGKFREAEVLVKELVKSNPRDVNAGLLLARIAIHAGAHDDAVKLLRKIVTLAPRFIIAWHDLGATLNEQGKEEEAIVVLGDALTHDSKNATTHYFYAAALAKAGRTEDAADSYRTAIEIDPKLAGAHVGLGHVLKTLGDQEGGIASYRAGIVLRPNLGEIYFSLSNLKTFRFSDEEIDDMAQRIAQPELDSESITHFAFSLGKAFEDNKDYDRAFEYYSQGNLEHRNSIIYDPVQTEVAHQKMKETYSEEFFKRIKEAAPGSQDPAPIFIVGLPRSGSTLLEQILASHSLVDGTSELPDLGIVSQMIADKHKGRSFPGGVLEMSDTELTSLGQEYLSRVERHRRGAPYFTDKMPNNFAHVGLLQAILPNAKIIDARRHPLDSCVGCFKQHFARGQTFTYDLFELGEFYIEYDSLMKHWDEVLPNKVLRVQYEDVVQDLDTQVRRILDYCGLPFEEGCVNFHETKRSVRTASSEQVRQPIYNKSVNTWMRFESHIDDLKETLEPLLDPSDPSVILR
;
A
#
# COMPACT_ATOMS: atom_id res chain seq x y z
N MET A 1 14.27 -38.87 -33.66
CA MET A 1 13.26 -38.42 -32.66
C MET A 1 12.53 -39.67 -32.19
N VAL A 2 12.69 -40.05 -30.92
CA VAL A 2 12.00 -41.21 -30.34
C VAL A 2 10.53 -40.81 -30.22
N GLN A 3 9.63 -41.46 -30.94
CA GLN A 3 8.17 -41.31 -30.78
C GLN A 3 7.83 -41.59 -29.30
N SER A 4 7.49 -40.58 -28.55
CA SER A 4 7.05 -40.74 -27.17
C SER A 4 5.69 -41.45 -27.21
N ASN A 5 5.57 -42.57 -26.50
CA ASN A 5 4.30 -43.29 -26.37
C ASN A 5 3.22 -42.30 -25.88
N PRO A 6 2.09 -42.11 -26.61
CA PRO A 6 1.04 -41.16 -26.25
C PRO A 6 0.55 -41.26 -24.80
N LYS A 7 0.53 -42.49 -24.26
CA LYS A 7 0.18 -42.74 -22.85
C LYS A 7 1.20 -42.14 -21.89
N GLN A 8 2.49 -42.28 -22.18
CA GLN A 8 3.55 -41.68 -21.33
C GLN A 8 3.53 -40.13 -21.39
N ALA A 9 3.25 -39.58 -22.58
CA ALA A 9 3.07 -38.13 -22.73
C ALA A 9 1.88 -37.60 -21.91
N PHE A 10 0.76 -38.33 -21.96
CA PHE A 10 -0.46 -38.01 -21.21
C PHE A 10 -0.23 -38.09 -19.69
N ASP A 11 0.36 -39.21 -19.21
CA ASP A 11 0.66 -39.39 -17.79
C ASP A 11 1.62 -38.29 -17.28
N ARG A 12 2.60 -37.92 -18.12
CA ARG A 12 3.52 -36.79 -17.79
C ARG A 12 2.81 -35.45 -17.75
N ALA A 13 1.93 -35.18 -18.70
CA ALA A 13 1.16 -33.92 -18.71
C ALA A 13 0.22 -33.84 -17.50
N ILE A 14 -0.44 -34.91 -17.08
CA ILE A 14 -1.21 -35.01 -15.85
C ILE A 14 -0.33 -34.76 -14.62
N PHE A 15 0.86 -35.35 -14.58
CA PHE A 15 1.79 -35.13 -13.48
C PHE A 15 2.20 -33.67 -13.37
N LEU A 16 2.52 -33.06 -14.52
CA LEU A 16 2.86 -31.62 -14.56
C LEU A 16 1.69 -30.72 -14.16
N LEU A 17 0.48 -31.02 -14.65
CA LEU A 17 -0.75 -30.30 -14.25
C LEU A 17 -1.02 -30.42 -12.75
N LYS A 18 -0.79 -31.58 -12.14
CA LYS A 18 -0.93 -31.78 -10.69
C LYS A 18 0.13 -31.06 -9.88
N ASN A 19 1.24 -30.68 -10.49
CA ASN A 19 2.34 -29.93 -9.89
C ASN A 19 2.34 -28.47 -10.36
N ASP A 20 1.24 -28.00 -10.93
CA ASP A 20 1.01 -26.62 -11.42
C ASP A 20 2.06 -26.12 -12.46
N SER A 21 2.79 -27.06 -13.09
CA SER A 21 3.70 -26.78 -14.21
C SER A 21 2.91 -26.65 -15.51
N PHE A 22 2.07 -25.60 -15.60
CA PHE A 22 1.09 -25.44 -16.69
C PHE A 22 1.72 -25.34 -18.06
N ASP A 23 2.81 -24.57 -18.22
CA ASP A 23 3.44 -24.35 -19.53
C ASP A 23 4.07 -25.62 -20.10
N GLU A 24 4.74 -26.41 -19.25
CA GLU A 24 5.30 -27.68 -19.68
C GLU A 24 4.19 -28.70 -20.03
N ALA A 25 3.11 -28.71 -19.23
CA ALA A 25 1.94 -29.54 -19.50
C ALA A 25 1.25 -29.12 -20.80
N GLU A 26 1.08 -27.83 -21.04
CA GLU A 26 0.53 -27.28 -22.27
C GLU A 26 1.36 -27.64 -23.49
N GLN A 27 2.68 -27.48 -23.40
CA GLN A 27 3.59 -27.85 -24.50
C GLN A 27 3.45 -29.30 -24.90
N ILE A 28 3.34 -30.23 -23.93
CA ILE A 28 3.12 -31.65 -24.20
C ILE A 28 1.76 -31.86 -24.87
N CYS A 29 0.69 -31.22 -24.36
CA CYS A 29 -0.64 -31.34 -24.93
C CYS A 29 -0.68 -30.80 -26.36
N ARG A 30 -0.12 -29.62 -26.63
CA ARG A 30 -0.07 -29.02 -27.97
C ARG A 30 0.76 -29.88 -28.94
N SER A 31 1.90 -30.41 -28.49
CA SER A 31 2.71 -31.31 -29.30
C SER A 31 1.94 -32.60 -29.69
N SER A 32 1.26 -33.20 -28.70
CA SER A 32 0.45 -34.42 -28.97
C SER A 32 -0.76 -34.14 -29.88
N LEU A 33 -1.40 -32.96 -29.72
CA LEU A 33 -2.51 -32.53 -30.59
C LEU A 33 -2.03 -32.15 -31.99
N SER A 34 -0.78 -31.77 -32.19
CA SER A 34 -0.22 -31.58 -33.54
C SER A 34 -0.11 -32.88 -34.35
N GLU A 35 0.03 -34.01 -33.65
CA GLU A 35 0.05 -35.35 -34.27
C GLU A 35 -1.38 -35.93 -34.44
N ASN A 36 -2.27 -35.64 -33.48
CA ASN A 36 -3.67 -36.05 -33.48
C ASN A 36 -4.57 -34.98 -32.86
N ASP A 37 -5.08 -34.09 -33.70
CA ASP A 37 -5.94 -32.96 -33.33
C ASP A 37 -7.30 -33.34 -32.72
N ARG A 38 -7.64 -34.64 -32.74
CA ARG A 38 -8.90 -35.20 -32.26
C ARG A 38 -8.80 -35.99 -30.96
N ASP A 39 -7.63 -36.04 -30.35
CA ASP A 39 -7.46 -36.73 -29.09
C ASP A 39 -8.19 -36.03 -27.94
N ILE A 40 -9.29 -36.67 -27.52
CA ILE A 40 -10.21 -36.13 -26.49
C ILE A 40 -9.50 -35.93 -25.17
N ASN A 41 -8.55 -36.77 -24.80
CA ASN A 41 -7.84 -36.72 -23.54
C ASN A 41 -6.92 -35.48 -23.49
N PHE A 42 -6.16 -35.24 -24.55
CA PHE A 42 -5.30 -34.08 -24.65
C PHE A 42 -6.09 -32.78 -24.84
N LEU A 43 -7.22 -32.81 -25.58
CA LEU A 43 -8.12 -31.65 -25.68
C LEU A 43 -8.71 -31.28 -24.31
N PHE A 44 -9.17 -32.29 -23.55
CA PHE A 44 -9.69 -32.06 -22.19
C PHE A 44 -8.63 -31.54 -21.25
N LEU A 45 -7.42 -32.14 -21.27
CA LEU A 45 -6.33 -31.72 -20.40
C LEU A 45 -5.87 -30.31 -20.74
N LEU A 46 -5.74 -29.95 -22.02
CA LEU A 46 -5.39 -28.62 -22.46
C LEU A 46 -6.50 -27.62 -22.06
N GLY A 47 -7.76 -27.93 -22.25
CA GLY A 47 -8.87 -27.07 -21.76
C GLY A 47 -8.85 -26.87 -20.27
N THR A 48 -8.46 -27.87 -19.49
CA THR A 48 -8.30 -27.75 -18.04
C THR A 48 -7.11 -26.86 -17.67
N ILE A 49 -6.00 -26.95 -18.40
CA ILE A 49 -4.83 -26.10 -18.24
C ILE A 49 -5.21 -24.63 -18.52
N GLN A 50 -5.86 -24.38 -19.66
CA GLN A 50 -6.27 -23.02 -20.05
C GLN A 50 -7.29 -22.40 -19.07
N MET A 51 -8.22 -23.20 -18.58
CA MET A 51 -9.15 -22.77 -17.53
C MET A 51 -8.39 -22.36 -16.25
N ARG A 52 -7.35 -23.09 -15.85
CA ARG A 52 -6.52 -22.73 -14.69
C ARG A 52 -5.61 -21.52 -14.94
N LYS A 53 -5.18 -21.31 -16.17
CA LYS A 53 -4.42 -20.13 -16.60
C LYS A 53 -5.31 -18.91 -16.80
N ASN A 54 -6.64 -19.04 -16.62
CA ASN A 54 -7.65 -18.01 -16.87
C ASN A 54 -7.74 -17.57 -18.36
N GLU A 55 -7.27 -18.42 -19.28
CA GLU A 55 -7.46 -18.24 -20.74
C GLU A 55 -8.82 -18.85 -21.13
N LEU A 56 -9.90 -18.14 -20.71
CA LEU A 56 -11.25 -18.71 -20.68
C LEU A 56 -11.84 -18.96 -22.07
N GLU A 57 -11.55 -18.13 -23.06
CA GLU A 57 -12.03 -18.26 -24.43
C GLU A 57 -11.45 -19.51 -25.11
N GLU A 58 -10.15 -19.78 -24.90
CA GLU A 58 -9.52 -20.97 -25.42
C GLU A 58 -10.03 -22.23 -24.70
N ALA A 59 -10.22 -22.16 -23.38
CA ALA A 59 -10.81 -23.25 -22.60
C ALA A 59 -12.24 -23.58 -23.10
N GLU A 60 -13.06 -22.58 -23.40
CA GLU A 60 -14.40 -22.76 -23.97
C GLU A 60 -14.34 -23.52 -25.31
N MET A 61 -13.46 -23.10 -26.22
CA MET A 61 -13.30 -23.76 -27.53
C MET A 61 -12.89 -25.21 -27.36
N LEU A 62 -11.92 -25.50 -26.50
CA LEU A 62 -11.42 -26.85 -26.26
C LEU A 62 -12.49 -27.73 -25.62
N PHE A 63 -13.19 -27.27 -24.58
CA PHE A 63 -14.26 -28.06 -23.97
C PHE A 63 -15.44 -28.27 -24.92
N LYS A 64 -15.86 -27.28 -25.73
CA LYS A 64 -16.86 -27.45 -26.79
C LYS A 64 -16.43 -28.52 -27.83
N ALA A 65 -15.13 -28.54 -28.15
CA ALA A 65 -14.60 -29.57 -29.06
C ALA A 65 -14.63 -30.99 -28.44
N VAL A 66 -14.43 -31.11 -27.13
CA VAL A 66 -14.56 -32.37 -26.40
C VAL A 66 -16.04 -32.81 -26.31
N VAL A 67 -16.93 -31.89 -25.86
CA VAL A 67 -18.39 -32.15 -25.76
C VAL A 67 -18.97 -32.65 -27.10
N LYS A 68 -18.54 -32.07 -28.20
CA LYS A 68 -18.98 -32.53 -29.55
C LYS A 68 -18.61 -33.99 -29.86
N ARG A 69 -17.53 -34.53 -29.27
CA ARG A 69 -17.00 -35.86 -29.52
C ARG A 69 -17.37 -36.87 -28.43
N ALA A 70 -17.48 -36.39 -27.20
CA ALA A 70 -17.84 -37.17 -26.04
C ALA A 70 -18.88 -36.41 -25.19
N PRO A 71 -20.14 -36.33 -25.65
CA PRO A 71 -21.19 -35.62 -24.97
C PRO A 71 -21.57 -36.20 -23.60
N ASP A 72 -21.25 -37.46 -23.40
CA ASP A 72 -21.52 -38.25 -22.19
C ASP A 72 -20.42 -38.18 -21.12
N TYR A 73 -19.54 -37.19 -21.22
CA TYR A 73 -18.47 -36.99 -20.22
C TYR A 73 -18.85 -35.91 -19.20
N PRO A 74 -19.35 -36.27 -17.99
CA PRO A 74 -19.94 -35.29 -17.06
C PRO A 74 -18.98 -34.20 -16.61
N THR A 75 -17.71 -34.53 -16.40
CA THR A 75 -16.70 -33.55 -15.96
C THR A 75 -16.44 -32.46 -17.02
N VAL A 76 -16.47 -32.84 -18.31
CA VAL A 76 -16.28 -31.84 -19.39
C VAL A 76 -17.47 -30.90 -19.49
N GLN A 77 -18.69 -31.46 -19.34
CA GLN A 77 -19.91 -30.66 -19.31
C GLN A 77 -19.90 -29.67 -18.15
N GLU A 78 -19.51 -30.11 -16.95
CA GLU A 78 -19.40 -29.28 -15.78
C GLU A 78 -18.32 -28.19 -15.94
N ASN A 79 -17.13 -28.52 -16.49
CA ASN A 79 -16.06 -27.57 -16.76
C ASN A 79 -16.46 -26.54 -17.82
N LEU A 80 -17.15 -26.94 -18.88
CA LEU A 80 -17.68 -26.00 -19.89
C LEU A 80 -18.67 -25.05 -19.26
N GLY A 81 -19.59 -25.54 -18.41
CA GLY A 81 -20.51 -24.69 -17.68
C GLY A 81 -19.79 -23.68 -16.77
N THR A 82 -18.71 -24.13 -16.10
CA THR A 82 -17.88 -23.26 -15.27
C THR A 82 -17.23 -22.14 -16.08
N VAL A 83 -16.60 -22.46 -17.20
CA VAL A 83 -15.95 -21.50 -18.08
C VAL A 83 -16.97 -20.48 -18.64
N LEU A 84 -18.15 -20.95 -19.05
CA LEU A 84 -19.20 -20.07 -19.56
C LEU A 84 -19.71 -19.09 -18.47
N LEU A 85 -19.85 -19.54 -17.21
CA LEU A 85 -20.19 -18.67 -16.10
C LEU A 85 -19.13 -17.62 -15.85
N ASN A 86 -17.87 -17.99 -15.87
CA ASN A 86 -16.74 -17.05 -15.66
C ASN A 86 -16.64 -16.02 -16.81
N LEU A 87 -17.10 -16.37 -18.01
CA LEU A 87 -17.25 -15.45 -19.16
C LEU A 87 -18.54 -14.61 -19.13
N GLY A 88 -19.35 -14.71 -18.08
CA GLY A 88 -20.64 -14.03 -17.97
C GLY A 88 -21.77 -14.59 -18.85
N LYS A 89 -21.54 -15.74 -19.52
CA LYS A 89 -22.48 -16.39 -20.47
C LYS A 89 -23.45 -17.32 -19.71
N SER A 90 -24.19 -16.80 -18.74
CA SER A 90 -25.03 -17.60 -17.84
C SER A 90 -26.11 -18.42 -18.58
N GLU A 91 -26.74 -17.89 -19.63
CA GLU A 91 -27.75 -18.63 -20.41
C GLU A 91 -27.13 -19.82 -21.16
N GLU A 92 -25.94 -19.64 -21.76
CA GLU A 92 -25.24 -20.72 -22.45
C GLU A 92 -24.75 -21.81 -21.47
N ALA A 93 -24.44 -21.45 -20.23
CA ALA A 93 -23.98 -22.38 -19.22
C ALA A 93 -25.04 -23.37 -18.74
N LEU A 94 -26.34 -23.05 -18.89
CA LEU A 94 -27.43 -23.92 -18.45
C LEU A 94 -27.39 -25.29 -19.13
N ILE A 95 -27.14 -25.35 -20.44
CA ILE A 95 -27.17 -26.57 -21.22
C ILE A 95 -26.11 -27.58 -20.74
N PRO A 96 -24.81 -27.23 -20.70
CA PRO A 96 -23.80 -28.19 -20.24
C PRO A 96 -23.95 -28.52 -18.74
N LEU A 97 -24.41 -27.60 -17.88
CA LEU A 97 -24.63 -27.92 -16.47
C LEU A 97 -25.78 -28.89 -16.26
N GLN A 98 -26.88 -28.77 -17.02
CA GLN A 98 -27.98 -29.75 -17.03
C GLN A 98 -27.50 -31.12 -17.53
N ALA A 99 -26.76 -31.14 -18.63
CA ALA A 99 -26.17 -32.38 -19.13
C ALA A 99 -25.23 -33.03 -18.11
N ALA A 100 -24.40 -32.26 -17.40
CA ALA A 100 -23.55 -32.77 -16.33
C ALA A 100 -24.36 -33.45 -15.22
N ILE A 101 -25.49 -32.84 -14.80
CA ILE A 101 -26.39 -33.38 -13.80
C ILE A 101 -27.11 -34.62 -14.28
N GLU A 102 -27.59 -34.65 -15.51
CA GLU A 102 -28.21 -35.85 -16.08
C GLU A 102 -27.27 -37.05 -16.12
N LEU A 103 -25.99 -36.81 -16.46
CA LEU A 103 -24.93 -37.82 -16.51
C LEU A 103 -24.43 -38.20 -15.10
N LYS A 104 -24.45 -37.28 -14.16
CA LYS A 104 -24.01 -37.50 -12.78
C LYS A 104 -24.94 -36.79 -11.80
N PRO A 105 -26.07 -37.42 -11.41
CA PRO A 105 -27.09 -36.80 -10.54
C PRO A 105 -26.66 -36.51 -9.12
N ASP A 106 -25.51 -36.99 -8.68
CA ASP A 106 -24.90 -36.78 -7.38
C ASP A 106 -23.81 -35.67 -7.37
N SER A 107 -23.67 -34.94 -8.50
CA SER A 107 -22.72 -33.83 -8.57
C SER A 107 -23.25 -32.57 -7.88
N SER A 108 -22.91 -32.39 -6.61
CA SER A 108 -23.22 -31.16 -5.86
C SER A 108 -22.66 -29.90 -6.56
N GLY A 109 -21.45 -29.97 -7.13
CA GLY A 109 -20.84 -28.85 -7.85
C GLY A 109 -21.62 -28.43 -9.10
N ALA A 110 -22.16 -29.38 -9.88
CA ALA A 110 -22.96 -29.07 -11.06
C ALA A 110 -24.29 -28.40 -10.68
N PHE A 111 -24.99 -28.91 -9.65
CA PHE A 111 -26.20 -28.28 -9.13
C PHE A 111 -25.95 -26.87 -8.58
N PHE A 112 -24.87 -26.68 -7.88
CA PHE A 112 -24.53 -25.35 -7.33
C PHE A 112 -24.29 -24.33 -8.44
N LYS A 113 -23.51 -24.69 -9.46
CA LYS A 113 -23.23 -23.85 -10.63
C LYS A 113 -24.49 -23.55 -11.43
N LEU A 114 -25.38 -24.57 -11.58
CA LEU A 114 -26.69 -24.39 -12.20
C LEU A 114 -27.54 -23.36 -11.43
N GLY A 115 -27.54 -23.48 -10.10
CA GLY A 115 -28.26 -22.55 -9.23
C GLY A 115 -27.75 -21.12 -9.37
N GLY A 116 -26.44 -20.92 -9.41
CA GLY A 116 -25.84 -19.62 -9.66
C GLY A 116 -26.18 -19.06 -11.03
N ALA A 117 -26.10 -19.89 -12.09
CA ALA A 117 -26.48 -19.49 -13.45
C ALA A 117 -27.94 -19.00 -13.52
N LEU A 118 -28.85 -19.76 -12.89
CA LEU A 118 -30.28 -19.40 -12.86
C LEU A 118 -30.55 -18.10 -12.12
N LYS A 119 -29.87 -17.85 -11.01
CA LYS A 119 -29.99 -16.60 -10.26
C LYS A 119 -29.46 -15.40 -11.06
N ASN A 120 -28.32 -15.54 -11.73
CA ASN A 120 -27.80 -14.50 -12.61
C ASN A 120 -28.76 -14.11 -13.75
N LEU A 121 -29.68 -15.03 -14.08
CA LEU A 121 -30.72 -14.82 -15.10
C LEU A 121 -32.08 -14.36 -14.51
N GLY A 122 -32.15 -14.05 -13.20
CA GLY A 122 -33.38 -13.66 -12.51
C GLY A 122 -34.39 -14.81 -12.32
N ARG A 123 -33.95 -16.07 -12.46
CA ARG A 123 -34.80 -17.28 -12.28
C ARG A 123 -34.65 -17.79 -10.83
N ASP A 124 -34.99 -16.98 -9.86
CA ASP A 124 -34.65 -17.16 -8.43
C ASP A 124 -35.21 -18.46 -7.84
N GLU A 125 -36.48 -18.79 -8.06
CA GLU A 125 -37.10 -20.02 -7.51
C GLU A 125 -36.39 -21.29 -7.99
N ALA A 126 -36.07 -21.36 -9.26
CA ALA A 126 -35.35 -22.51 -9.85
C ALA A 126 -33.89 -22.55 -9.37
N GLY A 127 -33.27 -21.39 -9.22
CA GLY A 127 -31.93 -21.25 -8.67
C GLY A 127 -31.87 -21.76 -7.22
N ASP A 128 -32.79 -21.32 -6.37
CA ASP A 128 -32.87 -21.76 -4.96
C ASP A 128 -33.15 -23.26 -4.83
N ALA A 129 -33.98 -23.82 -5.71
CA ALA A 129 -34.22 -25.27 -5.75
C ALA A 129 -32.94 -26.05 -6.08
N ALA A 130 -32.17 -25.60 -7.08
CA ALA A 130 -30.90 -26.23 -7.46
C ALA A 130 -29.85 -26.11 -6.34
N LEU A 131 -29.72 -24.95 -5.72
CA LEU A 131 -28.80 -24.74 -4.58
C LEU A 131 -29.18 -25.59 -3.36
N LYS A 132 -30.47 -25.71 -3.05
CA LYS A 132 -30.97 -26.59 -1.98
C LYS A 132 -30.65 -28.06 -2.26
N HIS A 133 -30.77 -28.48 -3.50
CA HIS A 133 -30.43 -29.86 -3.88
C HIS A 133 -28.92 -30.11 -3.80
N ALA A 134 -28.09 -29.18 -4.25
CA ALA A 134 -26.64 -29.21 -4.08
C ALA A 134 -26.25 -29.40 -2.60
N GLY A 135 -26.89 -28.62 -1.71
CA GLY A 135 -26.69 -28.70 -0.26
C GLY A 135 -27.06 -30.07 0.33
N SER A 136 -28.04 -30.75 -0.22
CA SER A 136 -28.42 -32.09 0.23
C SER A 136 -27.42 -33.18 -0.16
N LEU A 137 -26.71 -32.99 -1.27
CA LEU A 137 -25.71 -33.93 -1.80
C LEU A 137 -24.34 -33.82 -1.12
N SER A 138 -23.92 -32.61 -0.83
CA SER A 138 -22.65 -32.34 -0.16
C SER A 138 -22.79 -31.09 0.73
N PRO A 139 -23.25 -31.25 1.98
CA PRO A 139 -23.51 -30.11 2.87
C PRO A 139 -22.28 -29.22 3.10
N ASP A 140 -21.11 -29.81 3.28
CA ASP A 140 -19.87 -29.06 3.56
C ASP A 140 -19.40 -28.28 2.33
N GLN A 141 -19.42 -28.87 1.15
CA GLN A 141 -19.05 -28.17 -0.10
C GLN A 141 -20.04 -27.05 -0.42
N ALA A 142 -21.35 -27.31 -0.31
CA ALA A 142 -22.36 -26.29 -0.55
C ALA A 142 -22.24 -25.13 0.45
N SER A 143 -21.91 -25.41 1.71
CA SER A 143 -21.67 -24.41 2.72
C SER A 143 -20.42 -23.57 2.41
N LEU A 144 -19.34 -24.18 1.94
CA LEU A 144 -18.12 -23.48 1.53
C LEU A 144 -18.37 -22.57 0.32
N GLU A 145 -19.07 -23.08 -0.69
CA GLU A 145 -19.42 -22.31 -1.89
C GLU A 145 -20.33 -21.13 -1.54
N LYS A 146 -21.34 -21.34 -0.70
CA LYS A 146 -22.20 -20.25 -0.17
C LYS A 146 -21.41 -19.23 0.61
N ALA A 147 -20.49 -19.67 1.47
CA ALA A 147 -19.64 -18.75 2.23
C ALA A 147 -18.71 -17.94 1.31
N THR A 148 -18.21 -18.57 0.22
CA THR A 148 -17.38 -17.87 -0.78
C THR A 148 -18.19 -16.80 -1.51
N MET A 149 -19.46 -17.09 -1.90
CA MET A 149 -20.35 -16.09 -2.50
C MET A 149 -20.59 -14.90 -1.54
N LEU A 150 -20.94 -15.19 -0.28
CA LEU A 150 -21.16 -14.16 0.74
C LEU A 150 -19.91 -13.29 0.95
N PHE A 151 -18.73 -13.90 0.90
CA PHE A 151 -17.46 -13.15 0.97
C PHE A 151 -17.30 -12.20 -0.20
N VAL A 152 -17.56 -12.65 -1.44
CA VAL A 152 -17.50 -11.81 -2.66
C VAL A 152 -18.54 -10.70 -2.63
N GLU A 153 -19.74 -10.96 -2.07
CA GLU A 153 -20.80 -9.97 -1.87
C GLU A 153 -20.53 -8.96 -0.72
N GLY A 154 -19.38 -9.08 -0.02
CA GLY A 154 -19.05 -8.23 1.12
C GLY A 154 -19.79 -8.57 2.43
N LYS A 155 -20.54 -9.67 2.47
CA LYS A 155 -21.28 -10.16 3.65
C LYS A 155 -20.38 -10.99 4.55
N PHE A 156 -19.29 -10.39 5.03
CA PHE A 156 -18.20 -11.08 5.74
C PHE A 156 -18.65 -11.80 7.02
N ARG A 157 -19.58 -11.21 7.81
CA ARG A 157 -20.07 -11.84 9.05
C ARG A 157 -20.86 -13.12 8.78
N GLU A 158 -21.68 -13.13 7.74
CA GLU A 158 -22.46 -14.31 7.36
C GLU A 158 -21.56 -15.42 6.82
N ALA A 159 -20.55 -15.05 5.99
CA ALA A 159 -19.53 -15.97 5.50
C ALA A 159 -18.73 -16.59 6.67
N GLU A 160 -18.33 -15.78 7.65
CA GLU A 160 -17.54 -16.21 8.80
C GLU A 160 -18.25 -17.30 9.61
N VAL A 161 -19.55 -17.14 9.86
CA VAL A 161 -20.35 -18.13 10.62
C VAL A 161 -20.31 -19.49 9.93
N LEU A 162 -20.56 -19.53 8.61
CA LEU A 162 -20.55 -20.78 7.85
C LEU A 162 -19.17 -21.43 7.82
N VAL A 163 -18.12 -20.64 7.58
CA VAL A 163 -16.75 -21.16 7.46
C VAL A 163 -16.20 -21.65 8.80
N LYS A 164 -16.54 -20.98 9.92
CA LYS A 164 -16.16 -21.45 11.26
C LYS A 164 -16.73 -22.84 11.57
N GLU A 165 -17.97 -23.09 11.17
CA GLU A 165 -18.58 -24.43 11.33
C GLU A 165 -17.85 -25.47 10.48
N LEU A 166 -17.52 -25.15 9.22
CA LEU A 166 -16.78 -26.04 8.33
C LEU A 166 -15.39 -26.35 8.89
N VAL A 167 -14.63 -25.35 9.31
CA VAL A 167 -13.29 -25.55 9.90
C VAL A 167 -13.36 -26.33 11.21
N LYS A 168 -14.45 -26.21 11.97
CA LYS A 168 -14.69 -26.99 13.20
C LYS A 168 -15.00 -28.47 12.87
N SER A 169 -15.82 -28.74 11.83
CA SER A 169 -16.16 -30.10 11.40
C SER A 169 -14.98 -30.78 10.71
N ASN A 170 -14.23 -30.06 9.87
CA ASN A 170 -13.06 -30.55 9.17
C ASN A 170 -11.86 -29.57 9.30
N PRO A 171 -11.06 -29.67 10.38
CA PRO A 171 -9.91 -28.80 10.59
C PRO A 171 -8.74 -28.96 9.58
N ARG A 172 -8.86 -29.92 8.65
CA ARG A 172 -7.89 -30.15 7.57
C ARG A 172 -8.35 -29.62 6.23
N ASP A 173 -9.54 -29.04 6.14
CA ASP A 173 -10.00 -28.39 4.92
C ASP A 173 -9.24 -27.08 4.71
N VAL A 174 -8.26 -27.15 3.79
CA VAL A 174 -7.40 -26.00 3.48
C VAL A 174 -8.16 -24.87 2.79
N ASN A 175 -9.23 -25.17 2.03
CA ASN A 175 -10.02 -24.15 1.35
C ASN A 175 -10.91 -23.39 2.34
N ALA A 176 -11.58 -24.09 3.25
CA ALA A 176 -12.33 -23.46 4.33
C ALA A 176 -11.39 -22.66 5.24
N GLY A 177 -10.22 -23.22 5.56
CA GLY A 177 -9.20 -22.51 6.34
C GLY A 177 -8.71 -21.23 5.67
N LEU A 178 -8.46 -21.26 4.35
CA LEU A 178 -8.03 -20.10 3.58
C LEU A 178 -9.11 -19.00 3.55
N LEU A 179 -10.37 -19.38 3.31
CA LEU A 179 -11.46 -18.42 3.32
C LEU A 179 -11.63 -17.76 4.70
N LEU A 180 -11.50 -18.54 5.77
CA LEU A 180 -11.53 -17.99 7.14
C LEU A 180 -10.38 -17.02 7.40
N ALA A 181 -9.15 -17.35 6.91
CA ALA A 181 -8.01 -16.46 7.01
C ALA A 181 -8.22 -15.14 6.24
N ARG A 182 -8.78 -15.19 5.04
CA ARG A 182 -9.11 -14.00 4.24
C ARG A 182 -10.19 -13.12 4.90
N ILE A 183 -11.20 -13.74 5.50
CA ILE A 183 -12.19 -13.01 6.31
C ILE A 183 -11.52 -12.32 7.50
N ALA A 184 -10.59 -13.00 8.19
CA ALA A 184 -9.83 -12.43 9.30
C ALA A 184 -8.94 -11.25 8.85
N ILE A 185 -8.28 -11.35 7.68
CA ILE A 185 -7.51 -10.24 7.07
C ILE A 185 -8.43 -9.03 6.86
N HIS A 186 -9.59 -9.26 6.25
CA HIS A 186 -10.55 -8.19 5.96
C HIS A 186 -11.11 -7.52 7.23
N ALA A 187 -11.21 -8.27 8.32
CA ALA A 187 -11.61 -7.77 9.63
C ALA A 187 -10.46 -7.11 10.42
N GLY A 188 -9.25 -7.01 9.87
CA GLY A 188 -8.07 -6.49 10.55
C GLY A 188 -7.47 -7.44 11.60
N ALA A 189 -7.96 -8.67 11.72
CA ALA A 189 -7.47 -9.68 12.65
C ALA A 189 -6.24 -10.44 12.08
N HIS A 190 -5.20 -9.68 11.72
CA HIS A 190 -4.04 -10.21 11.00
C HIS A 190 -3.30 -11.31 11.78
N ASP A 191 -3.21 -11.25 13.12
CA ASP A 191 -2.53 -12.29 13.91
C ASP A 191 -3.25 -13.63 13.83
N ASP A 192 -4.58 -13.64 13.80
CA ASP A 192 -5.36 -14.87 13.66
C ASP A 192 -5.29 -15.40 12.23
N ALA A 193 -5.28 -14.52 11.23
CA ALA A 193 -5.05 -14.89 9.84
C ALA A 193 -3.68 -15.56 9.66
N VAL A 194 -2.61 -15.00 10.22
CA VAL A 194 -1.25 -15.58 10.18
C VAL A 194 -1.22 -16.98 10.81
N LYS A 195 -1.87 -17.18 11.97
CA LYS A 195 -1.97 -18.50 12.62
C LYS A 195 -2.66 -19.54 11.72
N LEU A 196 -3.78 -19.14 11.08
CA LEU A 196 -4.51 -20.01 10.17
C LEU A 196 -3.67 -20.35 8.93
N LEU A 197 -3.07 -19.35 8.30
CA LEU A 197 -2.26 -19.52 7.09
C LEU A 197 -1.02 -20.39 7.36
N ARG A 198 -0.31 -20.19 8.47
CA ARG A 198 0.81 -21.08 8.89
C ARG A 198 0.38 -22.54 9.03
N LYS A 199 -0.82 -22.77 9.58
CA LYS A 199 -1.38 -24.13 9.65
C LYS A 199 -1.66 -24.70 8.27
N ILE A 200 -2.21 -23.89 7.36
CA ILE A 200 -2.53 -24.33 5.98
C ILE A 200 -1.26 -24.69 5.21
N VAL A 201 -0.24 -23.85 5.21
CA VAL A 201 1.02 -24.13 4.49
C VAL A 201 1.76 -25.34 5.07
N THR A 202 1.56 -25.64 6.37
CA THR A 202 2.07 -26.87 6.99
C THR A 202 1.31 -28.11 6.52
N LEU A 203 -0.03 -28.02 6.41
CA LEU A 203 -0.87 -29.14 5.96
C LEU A 203 -0.77 -29.41 4.47
N ALA A 204 -0.61 -28.36 3.68
CA ALA A 204 -0.57 -28.41 2.22
C ALA A 204 0.57 -27.50 1.67
N PRO A 205 1.84 -27.91 1.77
CA PRO A 205 2.99 -27.08 1.39
C PRO A 205 2.99 -26.63 -0.09
N ARG A 206 2.29 -27.35 -0.97
CA ARG A 206 2.13 -26.99 -2.38
C ARG A 206 0.93 -26.08 -2.67
N PHE A 207 0.17 -25.69 -1.67
CA PHE A 207 -0.95 -24.76 -1.82
C PHE A 207 -0.44 -23.31 -1.82
N ILE A 208 0.18 -22.91 -2.93
CA ILE A 208 0.97 -21.68 -3.09
C ILE A 208 0.17 -20.41 -2.71
N ILE A 209 -1.13 -20.38 -2.99
CA ILE A 209 -2.01 -19.23 -2.65
C ILE A 209 -1.95 -18.90 -1.14
N ALA A 210 -1.89 -19.92 -0.27
CA ALA A 210 -1.79 -19.69 1.17
C ALA A 210 -0.43 -19.09 1.58
N TRP A 211 0.64 -19.39 0.87
CA TRP A 211 1.94 -18.75 1.08
C TRP A 211 1.92 -17.28 0.66
N HIS A 212 1.25 -16.96 -0.45
CA HIS A 212 1.08 -15.58 -0.89
C HIS A 212 0.30 -14.75 0.13
N ASP A 213 -0.86 -15.27 0.58
CA ASP A 213 -1.68 -14.59 1.58
C ASP A 213 -0.92 -14.43 2.90
N LEU A 214 -0.13 -15.44 3.31
CA LEU A 214 0.71 -15.37 4.52
C LEU A 214 1.82 -14.31 4.39
N GLY A 215 2.56 -14.33 3.28
CA GLY A 215 3.62 -13.36 3.02
C GLY A 215 3.09 -11.93 2.94
N ALA A 216 1.97 -11.72 2.24
CA ALA A 216 1.31 -10.42 2.15
C ALA A 216 0.85 -9.92 3.53
N THR A 217 0.20 -10.78 4.33
CA THR A 217 -0.30 -10.42 5.66
C THR A 217 0.86 -10.07 6.62
N LEU A 218 1.95 -10.84 6.60
CA LEU A 218 3.15 -10.52 7.39
C LEU A 218 3.76 -9.19 6.97
N ASN A 219 3.81 -8.94 5.66
CA ASN A 219 4.31 -7.69 5.11
C ASN A 219 3.45 -6.48 5.52
N GLU A 220 2.12 -6.63 5.58
CA GLU A 220 1.21 -5.60 6.09
C GLU A 220 1.41 -5.31 7.58
N GLN A 221 1.74 -6.33 8.37
CA GLN A 221 2.05 -6.19 9.79
C GLN A 221 3.43 -5.55 10.06
N GLY A 222 4.24 -5.22 9.04
CA GLY A 222 5.60 -4.75 9.22
C GLY A 222 6.59 -5.84 9.68
N LYS A 223 6.28 -7.10 9.38
CA LYS A 223 7.13 -8.28 9.65
C LYS A 223 7.83 -8.75 8.36
N GLU A 224 8.52 -7.81 7.72
CA GLU A 224 9.09 -8.00 6.38
C GLU A 224 10.06 -9.18 6.33
N GLU A 225 10.92 -9.35 7.34
CA GLU A 225 11.88 -10.45 7.38
C GLU A 225 11.20 -11.82 7.47
N GLU A 226 10.10 -11.93 8.24
CA GLU A 226 9.31 -13.15 8.28
C GLU A 226 8.62 -13.42 6.94
N ALA A 227 8.11 -12.37 6.27
CA ALA A 227 7.51 -12.48 4.94
C ALA A 227 8.54 -12.98 3.90
N ILE A 228 9.77 -12.46 3.93
CA ILE A 228 10.88 -12.89 3.07
C ILE A 228 11.17 -14.38 3.29
N VAL A 229 11.28 -14.84 4.53
CA VAL A 229 11.52 -16.26 4.83
C VAL A 229 10.40 -17.13 4.29
N VAL A 230 9.14 -16.78 4.58
CA VAL A 230 7.96 -17.54 4.15
C VAL A 230 7.85 -17.63 2.63
N LEU A 231 8.06 -16.52 1.93
CA LEU A 231 7.99 -16.50 0.46
C LEU A 231 9.20 -17.18 -0.19
N GLY A 232 10.36 -17.13 0.46
CA GLY A 232 11.53 -17.93 0.09
C GLY A 232 11.27 -19.42 0.20
N ASP A 233 10.60 -19.88 1.26
CA ASP A 233 10.17 -21.27 1.41
C ASP A 233 9.18 -21.66 0.30
N ALA A 234 8.22 -20.78 -0.04
CA ALA A 234 7.30 -21.03 -1.16
C ALA A 234 8.05 -21.24 -2.49
N LEU A 235 9.11 -20.48 -2.76
CA LEU A 235 9.95 -20.65 -3.95
C LEU A 235 10.71 -21.97 -3.97
N THR A 236 10.94 -22.63 -2.82
CA THR A 236 11.52 -23.98 -2.79
C THR A 236 10.54 -25.02 -3.30
N HIS A 237 9.23 -24.77 -3.19
CA HIS A 237 8.17 -25.66 -3.68
C HIS A 237 7.85 -25.43 -5.15
N ASP A 238 7.93 -24.19 -5.63
CA ASP A 238 7.73 -23.79 -7.01
C ASP A 238 8.60 -22.58 -7.36
N SER A 239 9.81 -22.85 -7.85
CA SER A 239 10.80 -21.82 -8.21
C SER A 239 10.46 -21.07 -9.50
N LYS A 240 9.45 -21.50 -10.27
CA LYS A 240 9.01 -20.87 -11.52
C LYS A 240 7.66 -20.18 -11.39
N ASN A 241 7.25 -19.83 -10.20
CA ASN A 241 6.00 -19.13 -9.97
C ASN A 241 6.22 -17.61 -9.99
N ALA A 242 5.79 -16.95 -11.06
CA ALA A 242 5.94 -15.50 -11.23
C ALA A 242 5.30 -14.70 -10.09
N THR A 243 4.12 -15.11 -9.63
CA THR A 243 3.39 -14.44 -8.54
C THR A 243 4.14 -14.56 -7.21
N THR A 244 4.79 -15.70 -6.94
CA THR A 244 5.62 -15.85 -5.73
C THR A 244 6.84 -14.94 -5.78
N HIS A 245 7.53 -14.86 -6.92
CA HIS A 245 8.63 -13.91 -7.11
C HIS A 245 8.17 -12.45 -6.94
N TYR A 246 6.97 -12.10 -7.43
CA TYR A 246 6.37 -10.79 -7.22
C TYR A 246 6.16 -10.46 -5.73
N PHE A 247 5.52 -11.35 -4.95
CA PHE A 247 5.33 -11.12 -3.51
C PHE A 247 6.64 -11.11 -2.74
N TYR A 248 7.59 -11.96 -3.12
CA TYR A 248 8.92 -11.99 -2.53
C TYR A 248 9.68 -10.68 -2.78
N ALA A 249 9.62 -10.16 -4.01
CA ALA A 249 10.19 -8.87 -4.36
C ALA A 249 9.55 -7.71 -3.58
N ALA A 250 8.22 -7.74 -3.40
CA ALA A 250 7.50 -6.73 -2.62
C ALA A 250 7.93 -6.73 -1.14
N ALA A 251 8.15 -7.91 -0.54
CA ALA A 251 8.66 -8.03 0.82
C ALA A 251 10.11 -7.51 0.93
N LEU A 252 10.98 -7.87 -0.02
CA LEU A 252 12.36 -7.37 -0.10
C LEU A 252 12.41 -5.85 -0.23
N ALA A 253 11.58 -5.27 -1.11
CA ALA A 253 11.51 -3.82 -1.31
C ALA A 253 11.10 -3.09 -0.02
N LYS A 254 10.13 -3.64 0.71
CA LYS A 254 9.66 -3.06 1.97
C LYS A 254 10.71 -3.19 3.08
N ALA A 255 11.46 -4.30 3.13
CA ALA A 255 12.60 -4.49 4.02
C ALA A 255 13.82 -3.60 3.67
N GLY A 256 13.79 -2.91 2.52
CA GLY A 256 14.89 -2.06 2.07
C GLY A 256 15.98 -2.77 1.27
N ARG A 257 15.80 -4.04 0.96
CA ARG A 257 16.69 -4.85 0.11
C ARG A 257 16.37 -4.58 -1.36
N THR A 258 16.64 -3.35 -1.78
CA THR A 258 16.12 -2.79 -3.02
C THR A 258 16.71 -3.47 -4.27
N GLU A 259 17.99 -3.81 -4.28
CA GLU A 259 18.65 -4.52 -5.37
C GLU A 259 18.10 -5.94 -5.55
N ASP A 260 17.99 -6.69 -4.45
CA ASP A 260 17.43 -8.05 -4.46
C ASP A 260 15.97 -8.04 -4.94
N ALA A 261 15.19 -7.00 -4.56
CA ALA A 261 13.83 -6.82 -5.01
C ALA A 261 13.75 -6.60 -6.52
N ALA A 262 14.64 -5.77 -7.09
CA ALA A 262 14.69 -5.54 -8.53
C ALA A 262 14.95 -6.84 -9.30
N ASP A 263 15.88 -7.66 -8.83
CA ASP A 263 16.22 -8.94 -9.47
C ASP A 263 15.05 -9.94 -9.41
N SER A 264 14.34 -9.99 -8.27
CA SER A 264 13.18 -10.85 -8.13
C SER A 264 11.99 -10.40 -8.97
N TYR A 265 11.75 -9.07 -9.12
CA TYR A 265 10.74 -8.54 -10.06
C TYR A 265 11.11 -8.85 -11.52
N ARG A 266 12.39 -8.73 -11.91
CA ARG A 266 12.85 -9.12 -13.25
C ARG A 266 12.57 -10.58 -13.51
N THR A 267 12.88 -11.45 -12.55
CA THR A 267 12.58 -12.90 -12.64
C THR A 267 11.08 -13.14 -12.80
N ALA A 268 10.23 -12.45 -12.04
CA ALA A 268 8.77 -12.55 -12.20
C ALA A 268 8.32 -12.16 -13.62
N ILE A 269 8.86 -11.08 -14.18
CA ILE A 269 8.55 -10.62 -15.55
C ILE A 269 9.10 -11.58 -16.62
N GLU A 270 10.26 -12.18 -16.40
CA GLU A 270 10.80 -13.22 -17.32
C GLU A 270 9.92 -14.46 -17.37
N ILE A 271 9.34 -14.85 -16.23
CA ILE A 271 8.43 -16.00 -16.16
C ILE A 271 7.04 -15.64 -16.72
N ASP A 272 6.48 -14.51 -16.32
CA ASP A 272 5.20 -14.00 -16.82
C ASP A 272 5.30 -12.51 -17.20
N PRO A 273 5.54 -12.21 -18.48
CA PRO A 273 5.61 -10.84 -18.98
C PRO A 273 4.29 -10.05 -18.87
N LYS A 274 3.15 -10.72 -18.64
CA LYS A 274 1.83 -10.10 -18.50
C LYS A 274 1.50 -9.74 -17.04
N LEU A 275 2.35 -10.03 -16.09
CA LEU A 275 2.15 -9.73 -14.68
C LEU A 275 2.36 -8.22 -14.42
N ALA A 276 1.33 -7.42 -14.66
CA ALA A 276 1.39 -5.95 -14.54
C ALA A 276 1.94 -5.46 -13.20
N GLY A 277 1.57 -6.12 -12.08
CA GLY A 277 2.08 -5.78 -10.75
C GLY A 277 3.60 -5.87 -10.63
N ALA A 278 4.24 -6.82 -11.33
CA ALA A 278 5.68 -6.95 -11.32
C ALA A 278 6.37 -5.79 -12.07
N HIS A 279 5.80 -5.32 -13.17
CA HIS A 279 6.29 -4.13 -13.89
C HIS A 279 6.16 -2.87 -13.02
N VAL A 280 5.03 -2.68 -12.33
CA VAL A 280 4.82 -1.54 -11.42
C VAL A 280 5.79 -1.59 -10.25
N GLY A 281 5.93 -2.75 -9.60
CA GLY A 281 6.87 -2.96 -8.50
C GLY A 281 8.33 -2.72 -8.91
N LEU A 282 8.73 -3.21 -10.09
CA LEU A 282 10.06 -2.93 -10.64
C LEU A 282 10.27 -1.43 -10.87
N GLY A 283 9.26 -0.72 -11.40
CA GLY A 283 9.30 0.73 -11.58
C GLY A 283 9.55 1.48 -10.26
N HIS A 284 8.86 1.10 -9.17
CA HIS A 284 9.07 1.68 -7.84
C HIS A 284 10.48 1.44 -7.29
N VAL A 285 10.99 0.24 -7.48
CA VAL A 285 12.32 -0.15 -7.01
C VAL A 285 13.41 0.58 -7.80
N LEU A 286 13.32 0.61 -9.12
CA LEU A 286 14.28 1.32 -9.99
C LEU A 286 14.31 2.84 -9.71
N LYS A 287 13.13 3.45 -9.48
CA LYS A 287 13.03 4.83 -8.99
C LYS A 287 13.83 5.02 -7.69
N THR A 288 13.67 4.11 -6.74
CA THR A 288 14.37 4.18 -5.44
C THR A 288 15.89 4.06 -5.61
N LEU A 289 16.35 3.21 -6.53
CA LEU A 289 17.75 3.03 -6.88
C LEU A 289 18.33 4.23 -7.69
N GLY A 290 17.45 5.11 -8.22
CA GLY A 290 17.85 6.26 -9.04
C GLY A 290 17.93 5.94 -10.53
N ASP A 291 17.54 4.74 -10.96
CA ASP A 291 17.39 4.38 -12.38
C ASP A 291 16.01 4.88 -12.87
N GLN A 292 15.97 6.15 -13.26
CA GLN A 292 14.75 6.80 -13.70
C GLN A 292 14.27 6.26 -15.06
N GLU A 293 15.17 6.01 -16.00
CA GLU A 293 14.83 5.52 -17.34
C GLU A 293 14.23 4.12 -17.27
N GLY A 294 14.85 3.21 -16.52
CA GLY A 294 14.33 1.88 -16.26
C GLY A 294 12.97 1.90 -15.54
N GLY A 295 12.82 2.82 -14.59
CA GLY A 295 11.55 3.03 -13.88
C GLY A 295 10.41 3.43 -14.83
N ILE A 296 10.63 4.43 -15.69
CA ILE A 296 9.67 4.90 -16.70
C ILE A 296 9.31 3.77 -17.66
N ALA A 297 10.31 3.03 -18.18
CA ALA A 297 10.06 1.92 -19.09
C ALA A 297 9.19 0.84 -18.45
N SER A 298 9.44 0.52 -17.16
CA SER A 298 8.67 -0.46 -16.40
C SER A 298 7.22 0.00 -16.18
N TYR A 299 7.00 1.26 -15.80
CA TYR A 299 5.64 1.81 -15.67
C TYR A 299 4.88 1.80 -17.00
N ARG A 300 5.50 2.20 -18.11
CA ARG A 300 4.87 2.17 -19.44
C ARG A 300 4.49 0.74 -19.87
N ALA A 301 5.32 -0.26 -19.56
CA ALA A 301 4.94 -1.65 -19.77
C ALA A 301 3.71 -2.06 -18.94
N GLY A 302 3.63 -1.59 -17.68
CA GLY A 302 2.46 -1.77 -16.83
C GLY A 302 1.18 -1.13 -17.40
N ILE A 303 1.28 0.09 -17.97
CA ILE A 303 0.17 0.80 -18.62
C ILE A 303 -0.39 0.00 -19.80
N VAL A 304 0.48 -0.56 -20.64
CA VAL A 304 0.05 -1.39 -21.79
C VAL A 304 -0.76 -2.59 -21.33
N LEU A 305 -0.41 -3.19 -20.18
CA LEU A 305 -1.09 -4.37 -19.63
C LEU A 305 -2.38 -4.02 -18.89
N ARG A 306 -2.41 -2.87 -18.18
CA ARG A 306 -3.56 -2.40 -17.39
C ARG A 306 -3.77 -0.90 -17.58
N PRO A 307 -4.32 -0.49 -18.71
CA PRO A 307 -4.43 0.93 -19.05
C PRO A 307 -5.43 1.72 -18.18
N ASN A 308 -6.34 1.07 -17.46
CA ASN A 308 -7.29 1.72 -16.55
C ASN A 308 -6.80 1.75 -15.09
N LEU A 309 -5.60 1.23 -14.80
CA LEU A 309 -5.01 1.30 -13.46
C LEU A 309 -4.33 2.67 -13.24
N GLY A 310 -5.06 3.61 -12.66
CA GLY A 310 -4.60 4.99 -12.45
C GLY A 310 -3.31 5.11 -11.63
N GLU A 311 -3.05 4.16 -10.71
CA GLU A 311 -1.84 4.11 -9.88
C GLU A 311 -0.55 4.20 -10.71
N ILE A 312 -0.52 3.61 -11.90
CA ILE A 312 0.70 3.59 -12.73
C ILE A 312 0.99 5.00 -13.28
N TYR A 313 -0.04 5.72 -13.74
CA TYR A 313 0.10 7.09 -14.20
C TYR A 313 0.48 8.03 -13.05
N PHE A 314 -0.13 7.82 -11.87
CA PHE A 314 0.23 8.55 -10.68
C PHE A 314 1.68 8.30 -10.25
N SER A 315 2.18 7.08 -10.39
CA SER A 315 3.59 6.74 -10.14
C SER A 315 4.55 7.45 -11.09
N LEU A 316 4.18 7.58 -12.38
CA LEU A 316 4.90 8.39 -13.35
C LEU A 316 4.86 9.89 -12.99
N SER A 317 3.70 10.43 -12.59
CA SER A 317 3.55 11.83 -12.20
C SER A 317 4.41 12.19 -10.98
N ASN A 318 4.65 11.22 -10.09
CA ASN A 318 5.52 11.36 -8.93
C ASN A 318 7.03 11.34 -9.25
N LEU A 319 7.41 11.00 -10.49
CA LEU A 319 8.73 11.30 -11.04
C LEU A 319 8.74 12.77 -11.42
N LYS A 320 9.20 13.66 -10.54
CA LYS A 320 9.02 15.12 -10.66
C LYS A 320 9.65 15.74 -11.91
N THR A 321 10.62 15.06 -12.50
CA THR A 321 11.27 15.43 -13.76
C THR A 321 10.59 14.86 -15.01
N PHE A 322 9.70 13.86 -14.84
CA PHE A 322 8.92 13.27 -15.93
C PHE A 322 7.85 14.25 -16.45
N ARG A 323 7.59 14.21 -17.75
CA ARG A 323 6.55 14.98 -18.43
C ARG A 323 5.75 14.04 -19.31
N PHE A 324 4.43 14.12 -19.18
CA PHE A 324 3.52 13.39 -20.07
C PHE A 324 3.49 14.03 -21.45
N SER A 325 3.39 13.23 -22.50
CA SER A 325 3.09 13.74 -23.84
C SER A 325 1.62 14.17 -23.97
N ASP A 326 1.30 14.95 -25.00
CA ASP A 326 -0.08 15.37 -25.25
C ASP A 326 -1.00 14.16 -25.48
N GLU A 327 -0.52 13.10 -26.14
CA GLU A 327 -1.26 11.86 -26.35
C GLU A 327 -1.53 11.12 -25.03
N GLU A 328 -0.55 11.10 -24.10
CA GLU A 328 -0.74 10.49 -22.77
C GLU A 328 -1.74 11.30 -21.93
N ILE A 329 -1.76 12.63 -22.06
CA ILE A 329 -2.72 13.51 -21.39
C ILE A 329 -4.14 13.27 -21.92
N ASP A 330 -4.30 13.22 -23.25
CA ASP A 330 -5.58 12.95 -23.89
C ASP A 330 -6.12 11.56 -23.53
N ASP A 331 -5.26 10.54 -23.49
CA ASP A 331 -5.63 9.18 -23.07
C ASP A 331 -6.11 9.16 -21.60
N MET A 332 -5.40 9.81 -20.68
CA MET A 332 -5.85 9.93 -19.29
C MET A 332 -7.19 10.66 -19.17
N ALA A 333 -7.39 11.75 -19.92
CA ALA A 333 -8.63 12.53 -19.92
C ALA A 333 -9.83 11.75 -20.47
N GLN A 334 -9.61 10.86 -21.44
CA GLN A 334 -10.66 9.96 -21.93
C GLN A 334 -10.98 8.84 -20.92
N ARG A 335 -9.97 8.32 -20.22
CA ARG A 335 -10.17 7.24 -19.23
C ARG A 335 -10.90 7.71 -17.99
N ILE A 336 -10.55 8.87 -17.43
CA ILE A 336 -11.20 9.39 -16.22
C ILE A 336 -12.71 9.65 -16.44
N ALA A 337 -13.16 9.80 -17.69
CA ALA A 337 -14.57 9.98 -18.04
C ALA A 337 -15.35 8.65 -18.19
N GLN A 338 -14.72 7.48 -18.05
CA GLN A 338 -15.37 6.17 -18.18
C GLN A 338 -16.22 5.88 -16.93
N PRO A 339 -17.50 5.52 -17.10
CA PRO A 339 -18.43 5.36 -15.96
C PRO A 339 -18.14 4.15 -15.08
N GLU A 340 -17.39 3.16 -15.57
CA GLU A 340 -17.01 1.93 -14.86
C GLU A 340 -15.66 2.05 -14.13
N LEU A 341 -15.02 3.23 -14.17
CA LEU A 341 -13.74 3.43 -13.49
C LEU A 341 -13.96 3.50 -11.97
N ASP A 342 -13.11 2.81 -11.21
CA ASP A 342 -13.17 2.86 -9.76
C ASP A 342 -12.67 4.20 -9.20
N SER A 343 -13.13 4.55 -7.99
CA SER A 343 -12.83 5.81 -7.29
C SER A 343 -11.33 6.04 -7.07
N GLU A 344 -10.58 4.98 -6.76
CA GLU A 344 -9.14 5.07 -6.56
C GLU A 344 -8.41 5.41 -7.87
N SER A 345 -8.79 4.76 -8.97
CA SER A 345 -8.26 5.08 -10.30
C SER A 345 -8.63 6.49 -10.75
N ILE A 346 -9.88 6.95 -10.49
CA ILE A 346 -10.28 8.35 -10.75
C ILE A 346 -9.37 9.32 -10.00
N THR A 347 -9.14 9.08 -8.70
CA THR A 347 -8.25 9.90 -7.88
C THR A 347 -6.84 9.96 -8.49
N HIS A 348 -6.27 8.83 -8.85
CA HIS A 348 -4.93 8.76 -9.41
C HIS A 348 -4.81 9.46 -10.78
N PHE A 349 -5.79 9.27 -11.67
CA PHE A 349 -5.83 9.97 -12.96
C PHE A 349 -5.95 11.49 -12.77
N ALA A 350 -6.81 11.93 -11.85
CA ALA A 350 -7.02 13.35 -11.57
C ALA A 350 -5.73 14.02 -11.08
N PHE A 351 -5.03 13.44 -10.09
CA PHE A 351 -3.74 13.96 -9.65
C PHE A 351 -2.67 13.93 -10.75
N SER A 352 -2.69 12.93 -11.64
CA SER A 352 -1.76 12.84 -12.77
C SER A 352 -2.02 13.92 -13.82
N LEU A 353 -3.30 14.15 -14.15
CA LEU A 353 -3.72 15.21 -15.06
C LEU A 353 -3.44 16.59 -14.47
N GLY A 354 -3.74 16.80 -13.17
CA GLY A 354 -3.39 18.03 -12.47
C GLY A 354 -1.90 18.36 -12.59
N LYS A 355 -1.02 17.36 -12.38
CA LYS A 355 0.42 17.52 -12.57
C LYS A 355 0.79 17.78 -14.03
N ALA A 356 0.19 17.10 -14.99
CA ALA A 356 0.47 17.28 -16.41
C ALA A 356 0.11 18.69 -16.87
N PHE A 357 -1.06 19.20 -16.51
CA PHE A 357 -1.47 20.57 -16.84
C PHE A 357 -0.63 21.64 -16.11
N GLU A 358 -0.25 21.40 -14.84
CA GLU A 358 0.69 22.28 -14.14
C GLU A 358 2.03 22.37 -14.87
N ASP A 359 2.55 21.25 -15.37
CA ASP A 359 3.79 21.20 -16.14
C ASP A 359 3.69 22.00 -17.44
N ASN A 360 2.51 21.98 -18.08
CA ASN A 360 2.18 22.76 -19.27
C ASN A 360 1.81 24.22 -18.94
N LYS A 361 1.87 24.62 -17.66
CA LYS A 361 1.52 25.95 -17.13
C LYS A 361 0.06 26.35 -17.34
N ASP A 362 -0.82 25.38 -17.52
CA ASP A 362 -2.27 25.54 -17.52
C ASP A 362 -2.78 25.33 -16.10
N TYR A 363 -2.64 26.38 -15.28
CA TYR A 363 -2.91 26.29 -13.85
C TYR A 363 -4.40 26.17 -13.53
N ASP A 364 -5.28 26.68 -14.39
CA ASP A 364 -6.72 26.57 -14.21
C ASP A 364 -7.18 25.10 -14.34
N ARG A 365 -6.82 24.43 -15.42
CA ARG A 365 -7.11 23.01 -15.59
C ARG A 365 -6.36 22.15 -14.55
N ALA A 366 -5.13 22.51 -14.22
CA ALA A 366 -4.39 21.81 -13.18
C ALA A 366 -5.14 21.84 -11.85
N PHE A 367 -5.67 23.00 -11.45
CA PHE A 367 -6.44 23.14 -10.22
C PHE A 367 -7.77 22.38 -10.26
N GLU A 368 -8.46 22.43 -11.39
CA GLU A 368 -9.71 21.68 -11.60
C GLU A 368 -9.51 20.18 -11.35
N TYR A 369 -8.47 19.58 -11.96
CA TYR A 369 -8.18 18.17 -11.79
C TYR A 369 -7.66 17.84 -10.37
N TYR A 370 -6.82 18.67 -9.78
CA TYR A 370 -6.43 18.49 -8.37
C TYR A 370 -7.67 18.53 -7.46
N SER A 371 -8.59 19.45 -7.67
CA SER A 371 -9.84 19.55 -6.91
C SER A 371 -10.72 18.32 -7.09
N GLN A 372 -10.85 17.81 -8.33
CA GLN A 372 -11.58 16.56 -8.61
C GLN A 372 -10.97 15.38 -7.85
N GLY A 373 -9.65 15.20 -7.91
CA GLY A 373 -8.97 14.11 -7.23
C GLY A 373 -9.06 14.20 -5.71
N ASN A 374 -8.97 15.41 -5.17
CA ASN A 374 -9.13 15.64 -3.74
C ASN A 374 -10.56 15.33 -3.28
N LEU A 375 -11.58 15.83 -3.99
CA LEU A 375 -12.99 15.57 -3.68
C LEU A 375 -13.31 14.08 -3.71
N GLU A 376 -12.86 13.38 -4.74
CA GLU A 376 -13.07 11.93 -4.90
C GLU A 376 -12.46 11.17 -3.71
N HIS A 377 -11.21 11.47 -3.36
CA HIS A 377 -10.55 10.85 -2.22
C HIS A 377 -11.18 11.25 -0.89
N ARG A 378 -11.55 12.54 -0.71
CA ARG A 378 -12.19 13.04 0.52
C ARG A 378 -13.48 12.28 0.84
N ASN A 379 -14.26 11.90 -0.17
CA ASN A 379 -15.49 11.11 -0.03
C ASN A 379 -15.20 9.66 0.44
N SER A 380 -13.99 9.14 0.26
CA SER A 380 -13.60 7.78 0.64
C SER A 380 -12.98 7.67 2.05
N ILE A 381 -12.65 8.80 2.68
CA ILE A 381 -11.98 8.84 3.98
C ILE A 381 -12.84 9.51 5.04
N ILE A 382 -12.53 9.21 6.31
CA ILE A 382 -13.14 9.87 7.46
C ILE A 382 -12.11 10.83 8.06
N TYR A 383 -12.43 12.11 8.06
CA TYR A 383 -11.69 13.15 8.76
C TYR A 383 -12.67 14.11 9.43
N ASP A 384 -12.37 14.50 10.66
CA ASP A 384 -13.18 15.44 11.46
C ASP A 384 -12.23 16.48 12.07
N PRO A 385 -12.25 17.74 11.59
CA PRO A 385 -11.38 18.81 12.10
C PRO A 385 -11.60 19.09 13.58
N VAL A 386 -12.84 18.94 14.08
CA VAL A 386 -13.15 19.13 15.51
C VAL A 386 -12.41 18.12 16.39
N GLN A 387 -12.28 16.88 15.94
CA GLN A 387 -11.49 15.88 16.69
C GLN A 387 -10.01 16.26 16.73
N THR A 388 -9.48 16.85 15.68
CA THR A 388 -8.09 17.37 15.64
C THR A 388 -7.90 18.50 16.64
N GLU A 389 -8.79 19.52 16.64
CA GLU A 389 -8.79 20.62 17.59
C GLU A 389 -8.84 20.11 19.03
N VAL A 390 -9.78 19.22 19.34
CA VAL A 390 -9.93 18.61 20.68
C VAL A 390 -8.66 17.83 21.08
N ALA A 391 -8.04 17.12 20.15
CA ALA A 391 -6.80 16.40 20.42
C ALA A 391 -5.64 17.35 20.73
N HIS A 392 -5.47 18.42 19.95
CA HIS A 392 -4.44 19.43 20.19
C HIS A 392 -4.69 20.22 21.49
N GLN A 393 -5.94 20.54 21.79
CA GLN A 393 -6.29 21.17 23.05
C GLN A 393 -5.92 20.28 24.26
N LYS A 394 -6.21 18.98 24.21
CA LYS A 394 -5.78 18.03 25.23
C LYS A 394 -4.27 17.92 25.36
N MET A 395 -3.52 18.06 24.25
CA MET A 395 -2.04 18.14 24.30
C MET A 395 -1.60 19.35 25.12
N LYS A 396 -2.13 20.55 24.83
CA LYS A 396 -1.81 21.79 25.55
C LYS A 396 -2.14 21.68 27.05
N GLU A 397 -3.30 21.12 27.39
CA GLU A 397 -3.72 20.92 28.78
C GLU A 397 -2.83 19.91 29.52
N THR A 398 -2.42 18.83 28.85
CA THR A 398 -1.60 17.78 29.45
C THR A 398 -0.16 18.26 29.67
N TYR A 399 0.42 18.89 28.65
CA TYR A 399 1.83 19.32 28.66
C TYR A 399 1.95 20.80 29.03
N SER A 400 1.42 21.14 30.21
CA SER A 400 1.46 22.51 30.77
C SER A 400 2.85 22.91 31.29
N GLU A 401 3.03 24.19 31.61
CA GLU A 401 4.23 24.70 32.29
C GLU A 401 4.50 23.94 33.60
N GLU A 402 3.43 23.63 34.37
CA GLU A 402 3.53 22.90 35.63
C GLU A 402 4.04 21.47 35.41
N PHE A 403 3.55 20.79 34.35
CA PHE A 403 4.05 19.48 33.95
C PHE A 403 5.55 19.52 33.67
N PHE A 404 6.04 20.45 32.87
CA PHE A 404 7.46 20.54 32.54
C PHE A 404 8.33 21.00 33.70
N LYS A 405 7.79 21.77 34.62
CA LYS A 405 8.50 22.12 35.88
C LYS A 405 8.77 20.83 36.68
N ARG A 406 7.76 19.98 36.85
CA ARG A 406 7.92 18.66 37.50
C ARG A 406 8.95 17.79 36.75
N ILE A 407 8.85 17.70 35.44
CA ILE A 407 9.78 16.90 34.61
C ILE A 407 11.21 17.42 34.74
N LYS A 408 11.41 18.74 34.77
CA LYS A 408 12.74 19.34 34.94
C LYS A 408 13.37 19.06 36.30
N GLU A 409 12.57 19.02 37.36
CA GLU A 409 13.04 18.74 38.73
C GLU A 409 13.38 17.25 38.89
N ALA A 410 12.59 16.34 38.34
CA ALA A 410 12.77 14.90 38.45
C ALA A 410 13.79 14.35 37.44
N ALA A 411 14.00 15.05 36.31
CA ALA A 411 14.84 14.67 35.19
C ALA A 411 14.63 13.21 34.69
N PRO A 412 13.38 12.75 34.49
CA PRO A 412 13.10 11.42 33.97
C PRO A 412 13.49 11.32 32.49
N GLY A 413 13.26 10.15 31.93
CA GLY A 413 13.51 9.88 30.51
C GLY A 413 14.91 9.35 30.25
N SER A 414 15.10 8.81 29.07
CA SER A 414 16.43 8.39 28.60
C SER A 414 17.28 9.62 28.27
N GLN A 415 18.46 9.69 28.82
CA GLN A 415 19.39 10.82 28.64
C GLN A 415 20.21 10.72 27.35
N ASP A 416 19.89 9.81 26.45
CA ASP A 416 20.57 9.63 25.15
C ASP A 416 20.36 10.89 24.28
N PRO A 417 21.43 11.58 23.83
CA PRO A 417 21.33 12.75 22.99
C PRO A 417 21.27 12.43 21.49
N ALA A 418 21.29 11.15 21.11
CA ALA A 418 21.41 10.73 19.72
C ALA A 418 20.25 11.15 18.80
N PRO A 419 18.97 11.22 19.24
CA PRO A 419 17.87 11.52 18.37
C PRO A 419 17.81 13.00 17.94
N ILE A 420 17.61 13.22 16.63
CA ILE A 420 17.30 14.51 16.02
C ILE A 420 15.95 14.38 15.32
N PHE A 421 14.91 14.99 15.89
CA PHE A 421 13.56 14.96 15.31
C PHE A 421 13.36 16.13 14.35
N ILE A 422 12.82 15.84 13.17
CA ILE A 422 12.40 16.85 12.21
C ILE A 422 10.88 16.76 12.09
N VAL A 423 10.22 17.76 12.65
CA VAL A 423 8.75 17.87 12.71
C VAL A 423 8.26 19.01 11.81
N GLY A 424 6.94 19.17 11.69
CA GLY A 424 6.31 20.22 10.89
C GLY A 424 5.13 19.70 10.10
N LEU A 425 4.78 20.38 9.01
CA LEU A 425 3.78 19.86 8.08
C LEU A 425 4.42 19.13 6.89
N PRO A 426 3.71 18.23 6.21
CA PRO A 426 4.16 17.72 4.93
C PRO A 426 4.44 18.87 3.95
N ARG A 427 5.38 18.68 3.03
CA ARG A 427 5.76 19.68 2.01
C ARG A 427 6.39 20.98 2.55
N SER A 428 6.75 21.04 3.83
CA SER A 428 7.45 22.20 4.45
C SER A 428 8.97 22.21 4.24
N GLY A 429 9.55 21.25 3.54
CA GLY A 429 11.01 21.14 3.35
C GLY A 429 11.71 20.20 4.33
N SER A 430 10.98 19.45 5.14
CA SER A 430 11.52 18.50 6.13
C SER A 430 12.49 17.46 5.53
N THR A 431 12.25 16.98 4.30
CA THR A 431 13.17 16.07 3.58
C THR A 431 14.49 16.75 3.20
N LEU A 432 14.47 18.06 2.90
CA LEU A 432 15.68 18.82 2.64
C LEU A 432 16.55 18.91 3.91
N LEU A 433 15.93 19.25 5.05
CA LEU A 433 16.64 19.32 6.33
C LEU A 433 17.20 17.95 6.74
N GLU A 434 16.44 16.89 6.53
CA GLU A 434 16.93 15.52 6.77
C GLU A 434 18.13 15.20 5.87
N GLN A 435 18.08 15.56 4.59
CA GLN A 435 19.18 15.29 3.65
C GLN A 435 20.44 16.09 4.01
N ILE A 436 20.29 17.34 4.44
CA ILE A 436 21.39 18.17 4.95
C ILE A 436 22.06 17.48 6.14
N LEU A 437 21.28 17.09 7.16
CA LEU A 437 21.80 16.44 8.37
C LEU A 437 22.38 15.05 8.08
N ALA A 438 21.73 14.27 7.25
CA ALA A 438 22.20 12.93 6.84
C ALA A 438 23.46 12.97 5.96
N SER A 439 23.89 14.14 5.50
CA SER A 439 25.16 14.34 4.81
C SER A 439 26.33 14.59 5.75
N HIS A 440 26.07 14.69 7.05
CA HIS A 440 27.08 14.79 8.10
C HIS A 440 27.59 13.40 8.50
N SER A 441 28.91 13.23 8.65
CA SER A 441 29.55 11.94 8.93
C SER A 441 29.12 11.30 10.27
N LEU A 442 28.61 12.10 11.22
CA LEU A 442 28.16 11.66 12.54
C LEU A 442 26.65 11.39 12.61
N VAL A 443 25.91 11.50 11.50
CA VAL A 443 24.43 11.40 11.52
C VAL A 443 23.93 10.32 10.57
N ASP A 444 23.20 9.37 11.12
CA ASP A 444 22.42 8.42 10.32
C ASP A 444 21.11 9.07 9.86
N GLY A 445 20.93 9.22 8.56
CA GLY A 445 19.63 9.58 7.98
C GLY A 445 18.73 8.35 7.92
N THR A 446 17.63 8.36 8.67
CA THR A 446 16.68 7.24 8.69
C THR A 446 15.52 7.45 7.69
N SER A 447 14.35 7.81 8.15
CA SER A 447 13.15 8.08 7.35
C SER A 447 12.00 8.62 8.23
N GLU A 448 10.77 8.50 7.74
CA GLU A 448 9.55 8.70 8.52
C GLU A 448 9.29 7.47 9.39
N LEU A 449 9.68 7.55 10.68
CA LEU A 449 9.57 6.41 11.60
C LEU A 449 8.22 6.43 12.33
N PRO A 450 7.45 5.31 12.32
CA PRO A 450 6.17 5.23 13.04
C PRO A 450 6.34 4.99 14.55
N ASP A 451 7.58 4.77 14.99
CA ASP A 451 7.89 4.20 16.30
C ASP A 451 7.48 5.10 17.47
N LEU A 452 7.55 6.43 17.32
CA LEU A 452 7.07 7.34 18.35
C LEU A 452 5.54 7.26 18.52
N GLY A 453 4.80 7.16 17.43
CA GLY A 453 3.35 6.93 17.45
C GLY A 453 2.99 5.61 18.13
N ILE A 454 3.75 4.55 17.88
CA ILE A 454 3.57 3.25 18.55
C ILE A 454 3.81 3.39 20.07
N VAL A 455 4.89 4.06 20.46
CA VAL A 455 5.20 4.29 21.88
C VAL A 455 4.11 5.11 22.56
N SER A 456 3.53 6.12 21.90
CA SER A 456 2.42 6.89 22.44
C SER A 456 1.15 6.05 22.68
N GLN A 457 0.88 5.07 21.81
CA GLN A 457 -0.24 4.13 21.97
C GLN A 457 -0.05 3.17 23.14
N MET A 458 1.19 2.79 23.47
CA MET A 458 1.51 1.93 24.63
C MET A 458 1.09 2.57 25.98
N ILE A 459 0.93 3.89 26.02
CA ILE A 459 0.45 4.60 27.21
C ILE A 459 -1.00 4.25 27.51
N ALA A 460 -1.84 4.13 26.47
CA ALA A 460 -3.26 3.75 26.60
C ALA A 460 -3.45 2.33 27.15
N ASP A 461 -2.58 1.39 26.74
CA ASP A 461 -2.67 -0.02 27.12
C ASP A 461 -2.30 -0.25 28.58
N LYS A 462 -1.41 0.57 29.14
CA LYS A 462 -0.94 0.43 30.54
C LYS A 462 -1.85 1.09 31.56
N HIS A 463 -2.51 2.18 31.23
CA HIS A 463 -3.35 2.99 32.11
C HIS A 463 -4.82 2.84 31.74
N LYS A 464 -5.47 1.76 32.21
CA LYS A 464 -6.88 1.44 31.94
C LYS A 464 -7.80 2.63 32.19
N GLY A 465 -8.25 3.27 31.10
CA GLY A 465 -9.22 4.34 31.10
C GLY A 465 -8.70 5.73 30.79
N ARG A 466 -7.38 5.95 30.63
CA ARG A 466 -6.80 7.21 30.15
C ARG A 466 -5.86 6.96 28.98
N SER A 467 -6.37 7.29 27.80
CA SER A 467 -5.55 7.27 26.56
C SER A 467 -4.54 8.42 26.54
N PHE A 468 -3.55 8.32 25.65
CA PHE A 468 -2.70 9.45 25.29
C PHE A 468 -3.56 10.67 24.85
N PRO A 469 -3.20 11.93 25.22
CA PRO A 469 -2.02 12.30 26.00
C PRO A 469 -2.20 12.21 27.54
N GLY A 470 -3.43 12.24 28.04
CA GLY A 470 -3.73 12.39 29.48
C GLY A 470 -3.11 11.31 30.38
N GLY A 471 -2.91 10.10 29.87
CA GLY A 471 -2.27 9.01 30.59
C GLY A 471 -0.83 9.30 31.06
N VAL A 472 -0.14 10.23 30.39
CA VAL A 472 1.23 10.65 30.77
C VAL A 472 1.29 11.31 32.15
N LEU A 473 0.20 11.96 32.58
CA LEU A 473 0.14 12.61 33.90
C LEU A 473 0.22 11.63 35.08
N GLU A 474 -0.17 10.37 34.84
CA GLU A 474 -0.18 9.30 35.86
C GLU A 474 1.10 8.46 35.86
N MET A 475 1.99 8.71 34.88
CA MET A 475 3.23 7.94 34.75
C MET A 475 4.27 8.35 35.78
N SER A 476 4.95 7.36 36.34
CA SER A 476 6.13 7.53 37.15
C SER A 476 7.36 7.87 36.28
N ASP A 477 8.37 8.44 36.91
CA ASP A 477 9.65 8.75 36.25
C ASP A 477 10.33 7.52 35.63
N THR A 478 10.18 6.36 36.28
CA THR A 478 10.69 5.07 35.76
C THR A 478 9.96 4.65 34.50
N GLU A 479 8.65 4.85 34.43
CA GLU A 479 7.85 4.51 33.25
C GLU A 479 8.19 5.42 32.07
N LEU A 480 8.35 6.74 32.31
CA LEU A 480 8.80 7.69 31.28
C LEU A 480 10.19 7.31 30.74
N THR A 481 11.11 6.92 31.65
CA THR A 481 12.45 6.44 31.25
C THR A 481 12.35 5.15 30.42
N SER A 482 11.48 4.23 30.81
CA SER A 482 11.26 2.98 30.06
C SER A 482 10.69 3.21 28.68
N LEU A 483 9.77 4.21 28.51
CA LEU A 483 9.26 4.56 27.19
C LEU A 483 10.34 5.15 26.28
N GLY A 484 11.24 5.99 26.83
CA GLY A 484 12.37 6.51 26.06
C GLY A 484 13.32 5.39 25.60
N GLN A 485 13.60 4.41 26.48
CA GLN A 485 14.41 3.24 26.14
C GLN A 485 13.72 2.35 25.11
N GLU A 486 12.42 2.14 25.23
CA GLU A 486 11.63 1.39 24.25
C GLU A 486 11.71 2.04 22.86
N TYR A 487 11.52 3.37 22.77
CA TYR A 487 11.68 4.09 21.51
C TYR A 487 13.08 3.86 20.91
N LEU A 488 14.13 4.05 21.68
CA LEU A 488 15.52 3.86 21.21
C LEU A 488 15.76 2.42 20.73
N SER A 489 15.26 1.42 21.47
CA SER A 489 15.35 0.01 21.08
C SER A 489 14.65 -0.29 19.76
N ARG A 490 13.49 0.31 19.53
CA ARG A 490 12.71 0.10 18.29
C ARG A 490 13.39 0.68 17.08
N VAL A 491 13.97 1.87 17.21
CA VAL A 491 14.61 2.58 16.08
C VAL A 491 16.00 2.08 15.75
N GLU A 492 16.63 1.27 16.62
CA GLU A 492 17.99 0.74 16.42
C GLU A 492 18.13 0.01 15.08
N ARG A 493 17.10 -0.72 14.64
CA ARG A 493 17.06 -1.42 13.34
C ARG A 493 17.24 -0.50 12.12
N HIS A 494 17.00 0.81 12.27
CA HIS A 494 17.12 1.80 11.21
C HIS A 494 18.47 2.55 11.22
N ARG A 495 19.27 2.36 12.26
CA ARG A 495 20.58 2.99 12.46
C ARG A 495 21.69 2.20 11.77
N ARG A 496 22.75 2.89 11.39
CA ARG A 496 23.95 2.31 10.77
C ARG A 496 25.19 2.44 11.65
N GLY A 497 25.04 2.94 12.89
CA GLY A 497 26.07 3.06 13.89
C GLY A 497 26.68 4.44 14.05
N ALA A 498 26.15 5.48 13.40
CA ALA A 498 26.55 6.86 13.68
C ALA A 498 26.12 7.31 15.09
N PRO A 499 26.83 8.26 15.74
CA PRO A 499 26.49 8.76 17.08
C PRO A 499 25.09 9.35 17.16
N TYR A 500 24.63 10.02 16.10
CA TYR A 500 23.32 10.67 16.00
C TYR A 500 22.50 10.05 14.87
N PHE A 501 21.17 10.22 14.93
CA PHE A 501 20.28 9.82 13.86
C PHE A 501 19.09 10.78 13.75
N THR A 502 18.54 10.92 12.54
CA THR A 502 17.31 11.67 12.33
C THR A 502 16.07 10.78 12.49
N ASP A 503 14.98 11.32 13.02
CA ASP A 503 13.62 10.81 12.85
C ASP A 503 12.82 11.94 12.18
N LYS A 504 12.55 11.79 10.88
CA LYS A 504 11.84 12.79 10.12
C LYS A 504 10.41 12.35 9.87
N MET A 505 9.57 12.51 10.88
CA MET A 505 8.13 12.33 10.79
C MET A 505 7.45 13.67 11.05
N PRO A 506 6.95 14.37 10.02
CA PRO A 506 6.35 15.68 10.17
C PRO A 506 5.32 15.75 11.29
N ASN A 507 4.37 14.81 11.32
CA ASN A 507 3.28 14.77 12.31
C ASN A 507 3.74 14.58 13.77
N ASN A 508 5.02 14.29 14.03
CA ASN A 508 5.57 14.24 15.38
C ASN A 508 5.56 15.60 16.09
N PHE A 509 5.18 16.69 15.41
CA PHE A 509 4.94 17.97 16.07
C PHE A 509 3.91 17.87 17.20
N ALA A 510 2.90 17.01 17.06
CA ALA A 510 1.91 16.73 18.11
C ALA A 510 2.50 15.98 19.31
N HIS A 511 3.65 15.34 19.16
CA HIS A 511 4.29 14.52 20.20
C HIS A 511 5.48 15.22 20.88
N VAL A 512 5.74 16.52 20.62
CA VAL A 512 6.87 17.26 21.18
C VAL A 512 6.89 17.22 22.71
N GLY A 513 5.71 17.33 23.34
CA GLY A 513 5.58 17.22 24.79
C GLY A 513 6.01 15.85 25.33
N LEU A 514 5.58 14.76 24.69
CA LEU A 514 6.01 13.42 25.04
C LEU A 514 7.51 13.23 24.81
N LEU A 515 8.01 13.69 23.65
CA LEU A 515 9.44 13.62 23.32
C LEU A 515 10.32 14.22 24.43
N GLN A 516 9.98 15.41 24.90
CA GLN A 516 10.76 16.07 25.95
C GLN A 516 10.63 15.37 27.31
N ALA A 517 9.54 14.65 27.56
CA ALA A 517 9.38 13.87 28.80
C ALA A 517 10.19 12.57 28.79
N ILE A 518 10.29 11.90 27.62
CA ILE A 518 10.94 10.56 27.51
C ILE A 518 12.38 10.62 26.98
N LEU A 519 12.74 11.71 26.27
CA LEU A 519 14.05 11.93 25.60
C LEU A 519 14.47 13.41 25.78
N PRO A 520 14.78 13.88 27.00
CA PRO A 520 14.95 15.31 27.28
C PRO A 520 16.14 15.97 26.58
N ASN A 521 17.10 15.18 26.08
CA ASN A 521 18.28 15.65 25.36
C ASN A 521 18.14 15.56 23.84
N ALA A 522 17.04 15.00 23.33
CA ALA A 522 16.75 14.98 21.90
C ALA A 522 16.67 16.39 21.31
N LYS A 523 17.14 16.57 20.09
CA LYS A 523 17.02 17.79 19.32
C LYS A 523 15.73 17.78 18.51
N ILE A 524 15.02 18.91 18.44
CA ILE A 524 13.76 19.02 17.70
C ILE A 524 13.86 20.21 16.76
N ILE A 525 13.65 19.96 15.48
CA ILE A 525 13.68 20.96 14.41
C ILE A 525 12.28 21.04 13.79
N ASP A 526 11.66 22.23 13.87
CA ASP A 526 10.40 22.53 13.21
C ASP A 526 10.67 23.06 11.80
N ALA A 527 10.39 22.24 10.80
CA ALA A 527 10.52 22.59 9.39
C ALA A 527 9.30 23.42 8.96
N ARG A 528 9.48 24.71 8.75
CA ARG A 528 8.43 25.63 8.34
C ARG A 528 8.58 26.10 6.91
N ARG A 529 7.46 26.43 6.32
CA ARG A 529 7.35 27.05 5.01
C ARG A 529 6.18 28.04 5.03
N HIS A 530 6.15 28.98 4.08
CA HIS A 530 5.03 29.91 3.91
C HIS A 530 3.70 29.14 3.95
N PRO A 531 2.69 29.57 4.76
CA PRO A 531 1.46 28.80 4.98
C PRO A 531 0.76 28.39 3.67
N LEU A 532 0.55 29.33 2.74
CA LEU A 532 -0.07 29.05 1.45
C LEU A 532 0.75 28.06 0.58
N ASP A 533 2.08 28.18 0.57
CA ASP A 533 2.94 27.25 -0.19
C ASP A 533 2.91 25.84 0.40
N SER A 534 2.85 25.73 1.73
CA SER A 534 2.74 24.43 2.41
C SER A 534 1.38 23.77 2.09
N CYS A 535 0.28 24.53 2.26
CA CYS A 535 -1.07 24.03 2.02
C CYS A 535 -1.30 23.67 0.54
N VAL A 536 -0.97 24.55 -0.40
CA VAL A 536 -1.08 24.26 -1.84
C VAL A 536 -0.17 23.07 -2.22
N GLY A 537 1.02 22.97 -1.62
CA GLY A 537 1.92 21.83 -1.80
C GLY A 537 1.34 20.51 -1.30
N CYS A 538 0.55 20.53 -0.22
CA CYS A 538 -0.18 19.37 0.29
C CYS A 538 -1.38 19.03 -0.59
N PHE A 539 -2.21 20.02 -0.96
CA PHE A 539 -3.40 19.83 -1.80
C PHE A 539 -3.10 19.21 -3.16
N LYS A 540 -1.92 19.49 -3.72
CA LYS A 540 -1.44 18.92 -4.98
C LYS A 540 -0.82 17.52 -4.85
N GLN A 541 -0.84 16.92 -3.67
CA GLN A 541 -0.19 15.64 -3.42
C GLN A 541 -1.20 14.64 -2.87
N HIS A 542 -1.43 13.56 -3.61
CA HIS A 542 -2.12 12.40 -3.04
C HIS A 542 -1.13 11.62 -2.16
N PHE A 543 -1.46 11.51 -0.87
CA PHE A 543 -0.64 10.82 0.12
C PHE A 543 -1.10 9.36 0.27
N ALA A 544 -0.17 8.43 0.34
CA ALA A 544 -0.49 7.02 0.46
C ALA A 544 -1.21 6.67 1.79
N ARG A 545 -0.89 7.39 2.88
CA ARG A 545 -1.50 7.20 4.23
C ARG A 545 -1.32 8.43 5.10
N GLY A 546 -2.24 8.61 6.05
CA GLY A 546 -2.01 9.41 7.28
C GLY A 546 -2.13 10.92 7.16
N GLN A 547 -2.51 11.47 6.02
CA GLN A 547 -2.64 12.91 5.81
C GLN A 547 -4.08 13.27 5.40
N THR A 548 -5.06 12.81 6.17
CA THR A 548 -6.49 12.89 5.83
C THR A 548 -7.04 14.32 5.76
N PHE A 549 -6.37 15.28 6.38
CA PHE A 549 -6.72 16.70 6.38
C PHE A 549 -6.34 17.46 5.10
N THR A 550 -5.64 16.84 4.16
CA THR A 550 -5.05 17.55 3.00
C THR A 550 -5.95 17.63 1.78
N TYR A 551 -7.11 16.99 1.82
CA TYR A 551 -8.00 16.78 0.67
C TYR A 551 -9.15 17.80 0.56
N ASP A 552 -9.18 18.80 1.44
CA ASP A 552 -10.06 19.96 1.39
C ASP A 552 -9.28 21.21 1.79
N LEU A 553 -9.46 22.32 1.10
CA LEU A 553 -8.67 23.54 1.33
C LEU A 553 -9.00 24.21 2.66
N PHE A 554 -10.26 24.19 3.07
CA PHE A 554 -10.70 24.75 4.33
C PHE A 554 -10.16 23.92 5.51
N GLU A 555 -10.37 22.59 5.48
CA GLU A 555 -9.86 21.68 6.50
C GLU A 555 -8.33 21.74 6.62
N LEU A 556 -7.64 21.90 5.50
CA LEU A 556 -6.18 22.05 5.45
C LEU A 556 -5.72 23.37 6.07
N GLY A 557 -6.45 24.45 5.83
CA GLY A 557 -6.22 25.75 6.47
C GLY A 557 -6.41 25.69 7.99
N GLU A 558 -7.53 25.11 8.46
CA GLU A 558 -7.80 24.89 9.88
C GLU A 558 -6.70 24.04 10.54
N PHE A 559 -6.29 22.93 9.89
CA PHE A 559 -5.21 22.10 10.41
C PHE A 559 -3.88 22.85 10.52
N TYR A 560 -3.58 23.76 9.59
CA TYR A 560 -2.38 24.59 9.66
C TYR A 560 -2.44 25.55 10.86
N ILE A 561 -3.60 26.17 11.13
CA ILE A 561 -3.81 27.03 12.31
C ILE A 561 -3.60 26.24 13.61
N GLU A 562 -4.17 25.04 13.68
CA GLU A 562 -4.01 24.17 14.85
C GLU A 562 -2.55 23.73 15.05
N TYR A 563 -1.84 23.40 13.97
CA TYR A 563 -0.41 23.12 14.01
C TYR A 563 0.39 24.32 14.56
N ASP A 564 0.16 25.51 14.02
CA ASP A 564 0.87 26.72 14.46
C ASP A 564 0.57 27.06 15.93
N SER A 565 -0.69 26.93 16.33
CA SER A 565 -1.12 27.14 17.71
C SER A 565 -0.47 26.16 18.69
N LEU A 566 -0.31 24.89 18.29
CA LEU A 566 0.37 23.89 19.11
C LEU A 566 1.88 24.14 19.16
N MET A 567 2.50 24.57 18.06
CA MET A 567 3.93 24.92 18.05
C MET A 567 4.24 26.16 18.88
N LYS A 568 3.33 27.17 18.92
CA LYS A 568 3.43 28.32 19.82
C LYS A 568 3.38 27.87 21.28
N HIS A 569 2.48 26.97 21.62
CA HIS A 569 2.44 26.38 22.95
C HIS A 569 3.76 25.71 23.35
N TRP A 570 4.37 24.92 22.43
CA TRP A 570 5.69 24.33 22.71
C TRP A 570 6.78 25.37 22.93
N ASP A 571 6.78 26.47 22.19
CA ASP A 571 7.73 27.58 22.39
C ASP A 571 7.57 28.23 23.78
N GLU A 572 6.31 28.33 24.29
CA GLU A 572 5.99 28.90 25.61
C GLU A 572 6.43 27.96 26.75
N VAL A 573 6.06 26.67 26.69
CA VAL A 573 6.30 25.74 27.81
C VAL A 573 7.68 25.06 27.75
N LEU A 574 8.35 25.10 26.61
CA LEU A 574 9.67 24.50 26.34
C LEU A 574 10.61 25.51 25.66
N PRO A 575 10.92 26.66 26.30
CA PRO A 575 11.72 27.72 25.66
C PRO A 575 13.08 27.18 25.18
N ASN A 576 13.41 27.49 23.91
CA ASN A 576 14.66 27.11 23.22
C ASN A 576 14.86 25.59 23.01
N LYS A 577 13.81 24.77 23.14
CA LYS A 577 13.89 23.32 22.87
C LYS A 577 13.59 22.95 21.43
N VAL A 578 12.87 23.80 20.70
CA VAL A 578 12.54 23.60 19.29
C VAL A 578 13.25 24.64 18.44
N LEU A 579 14.01 24.21 17.44
CA LEU A 579 14.61 25.10 16.46
C LEU A 579 13.66 25.27 15.27
N ARG A 580 13.08 26.46 15.10
CA ARG A 580 12.32 26.79 13.89
C ARG A 580 13.27 27.05 12.71
N VAL A 581 13.04 26.35 11.59
CA VAL A 581 13.80 26.51 10.34
C VAL A 581 12.85 26.82 9.21
N GLN A 582 12.94 28.03 8.67
CA GLN A 582 12.13 28.48 7.55
C GLN A 582 12.74 28.01 6.23
N TYR A 583 11.96 27.35 5.38
CA TYR A 583 12.40 26.82 4.08
C TYR A 583 12.95 27.90 3.17
N GLU A 584 12.29 29.06 3.13
CA GLU A 584 12.67 30.20 2.31
C GLU A 584 14.05 30.73 2.70
N ASP A 585 14.36 30.80 4.01
CA ASP A 585 15.67 31.21 4.51
C ASP A 585 16.78 30.20 4.11
N VAL A 586 16.47 28.90 4.17
CA VAL A 586 17.40 27.84 3.74
C VAL A 586 17.71 27.95 2.23
N VAL A 587 16.68 28.27 1.43
CA VAL A 587 16.85 28.45 -0.01
C VAL A 587 17.63 29.74 -0.33
N GLN A 588 17.43 30.79 0.45
CA GLN A 588 18.07 32.09 0.26
C GLN A 588 19.54 32.08 0.69
N ASP A 589 19.86 31.44 1.81
CA ASP A 589 21.21 31.41 2.39
C ASP A 589 21.49 30.04 3.04
N LEU A 590 21.80 29.07 2.21
CA LEU A 590 22.03 27.69 2.63
C LEU A 590 23.18 27.56 3.65
N ASP A 591 24.33 28.22 3.42
CA ASP A 591 25.52 28.06 4.27
C ASP A 591 25.24 28.56 5.70
N THR A 592 24.66 29.74 5.86
CA THR A 592 24.32 30.30 7.17
C THR A 592 23.29 29.40 7.90
N GLN A 593 22.26 28.94 7.20
CA GLN A 593 21.24 28.10 7.82
C GLN A 593 21.78 26.71 8.19
N VAL A 594 22.62 26.11 7.35
CA VAL A 594 23.30 24.84 7.69
C VAL A 594 24.15 24.98 8.95
N ARG A 595 24.95 26.04 9.07
CA ARG A 595 25.74 26.31 10.29
C ARG A 595 24.86 26.47 11.53
N ARG A 596 23.75 27.21 11.42
CA ARG A 596 22.78 27.39 12.52
C ARG A 596 22.15 26.09 12.97
N ILE A 597 21.79 25.21 12.01
CA ILE A 597 21.20 23.90 12.30
C ILE A 597 22.23 22.98 12.97
N LEU A 598 23.45 22.92 12.45
CA LEU A 598 24.53 22.10 13.02
C LEU A 598 24.93 22.59 14.44
N ASP A 599 25.03 23.90 14.66
CA ASP A 599 25.33 24.47 15.96
C ASP A 599 24.23 24.10 17.00
N TYR A 600 22.95 24.22 16.63
CA TYR A 600 21.85 23.77 17.48
C TYR A 600 21.92 22.30 17.82
N CYS A 601 22.33 21.44 16.86
CA CYS A 601 22.50 20.01 17.08
C CYS A 601 23.78 19.68 17.88
N GLY A 602 24.70 20.65 18.06
CA GLY A 602 25.99 20.42 18.68
C GLY A 602 26.97 19.66 17.77
N LEU A 603 26.80 19.79 16.45
CA LEU A 603 27.61 19.15 15.42
C LEU A 603 28.63 20.11 14.83
N PRO A 604 29.86 19.68 14.55
CA PRO A 604 30.82 20.51 13.82
C PRO A 604 30.35 20.76 12.40
N PHE A 605 30.79 21.84 11.78
CA PHE A 605 30.49 22.10 10.37
C PHE A 605 31.22 21.12 9.45
N GLU A 606 30.47 20.51 8.51
CA GLU A 606 30.98 19.71 7.41
C GLU A 606 30.47 20.23 6.06
N GLU A 607 31.35 20.35 5.08
CA GLU A 607 31.01 20.86 3.73
C GLU A 607 30.00 19.96 3.02
N GLY A 608 29.98 18.66 3.32
CA GLY A 608 29.00 17.69 2.81
C GLY A 608 27.55 18.09 3.10
N CYS A 609 27.30 18.81 4.20
CA CYS A 609 25.96 19.29 4.54
C CYS A 609 25.46 20.41 3.60
N VAL A 610 26.36 21.21 3.04
CA VAL A 610 26.02 22.21 2.03
C VAL A 610 25.90 21.55 0.65
N ASN A 611 26.73 20.52 0.38
CA ASN A 611 26.69 19.73 -0.83
C ASN A 611 25.78 18.48 -0.71
N PHE A 612 24.71 18.59 0.06
CA PHE A 612 23.79 17.49 0.42
C PHE A 612 23.28 16.67 -0.77
N HIS A 613 23.19 17.27 -1.96
CA HIS A 613 22.70 16.65 -3.19
C HIS A 613 23.67 15.59 -3.75
N GLU A 614 24.93 15.61 -3.34
CA GLU A 614 25.94 14.60 -3.71
C GLU A 614 25.85 13.33 -2.83
N THR A 615 25.17 13.41 -1.69
CA THR A 615 25.05 12.30 -0.75
C THR A 615 24.12 11.21 -1.29
N LYS A 616 24.69 10.03 -1.51
CA LYS A 616 23.96 8.86 -2.02
C LYS A 616 23.33 8.07 -0.86
N ARG A 617 22.03 8.19 -0.71
CA ARG A 617 21.23 7.37 0.21
C ARG A 617 19.85 7.09 -0.38
N SER A 618 19.17 6.06 0.12
CA SER A 618 17.76 5.82 -0.19
C SER A 618 16.89 6.88 0.49
N VAL A 619 16.06 7.59 -0.27
CA VAL A 619 15.10 8.60 0.23
C VAL A 619 13.71 8.17 -0.18
N ARG A 620 12.87 7.83 0.81
CA ARG A 620 11.52 7.27 0.61
C ARG A 620 10.43 8.32 0.85
N THR A 621 10.47 9.44 0.14
CA THR A 621 9.45 10.50 0.25
C THR A 621 9.05 11.02 -1.12
N ALA A 622 7.93 11.75 -1.20
CA ALA A 622 7.48 12.43 -2.42
C ALA A 622 8.49 13.49 -2.93
N SER A 623 9.48 13.87 -2.11
CA SER A 623 10.51 14.87 -2.45
C SER A 623 11.88 14.24 -2.75
N SER A 624 11.96 12.91 -2.94
CA SER A 624 13.22 12.17 -3.11
C SER A 624 14.08 12.65 -4.27
N GLU A 625 13.48 13.02 -5.40
CA GLU A 625 14.22 13.55 -6.55
C GLU A 625 14.71 14.98 -6.36
N GLN A 626 13.94 15.78 -5.61
CA GLN A 626 14.23 17.19 -5.38
C GLN A 626 15.49 17.38 -4.56
N VAL A 627 15.72 16.53 -3.55
CA VAL A 627 16.90 16.61 -2.68
C VAL A 627 18.18 16.02 -3.30
N ARG A 628 18.10 15.48 -4.50
CA ARG A 628 19.24 15.00 -5.29
C ARG A 628 19.77 16.08 -6.28
N GLN A 629 19.21 17.28 -6.21
CA GLN A 629 19.62 18.41 -7.03
C GLN A 629 20.18 19.52 -6.12
N PRO A 630 21.10 20.36 -6.62
CA PRO A 630 21.51 21.56 -5.91
C PRO A 630 20.30 22.41 -5.49
N ILE A 631 20.45 23.19 -4.42
CA ILE A 631 19.38 24.05 -3.94
C ILE A 631 18.87 24.98 -5.05
N TYR A 632 17.55 25.18 -5.13
CA TYR A 632 16.91 26.03 -6.13
C TYR A 632 15.70 26.76 -5.52
N ASN A 633 15.41 27.95 -6.05
CA ASN A 633 14.34 28.84 -5.53
C ASN A 633 12.98 28.67 -6.23
N LYS A 634 12.86 27.80 -7.24
CA LYS A 634 11.61 27.63 -8.03
C LYS A 634 10.42 27.13 -7.24
N SER A 635 10.66 26.65 -6.03
CA SER A 635 9.60 26.15 -5.15
C SER A 635 9.05 27.22 -4.17
N VAL A 636 9.61 28.40 -4.14
CA VAL A 636 9.14 29.52 -3.32
C VAL A 636 8.01 30.24 -4.06
N ASN A 637 6.97 30.64 -3.34
CA ASN A 637 5.79 31.35 -3.85
C ASN A 637 5.04 30.61 -4.98
N THR A 638 5.06 29.28 -4.96
CA THR A 638 4.35 28.46 -5.97
C THR A 638 2.84 28.57 -5.86
N TRP A 639 2.31 28.92 -4.69
CA TRP A 639 0.90 29.14 -4.44
C TRP A 639 0.32 30.25 -5.32
N MET A 640 1.11 31.26 -5.71
CA MET A 640 0.69 32.37 -6.57
C MET A 640 0.19 31.91 -7.95
N ARG A 641 0.62 30.72 -8.40
CA ARG A 641 0.14 30.12 -9.67
C ARG A 641 -1.33 29.73 -9.60
N PHE A 642 -1.85 29.55 -8.41
CA PHE A 642 -3.23 29.14 -8.11
C PHE A 642 -3.99 30.19 -7.32
N GLU A 643 -3.49 31.44 -7.30
CA GLU A 643 -4.02 32.53 -6.46
C GLU A 643 -5.51 32.78 -6.65
N SER A 644 -6.00 32.65 -7.90
CA SER A 644 -7.41 32.83 -8.28
C SER A 644 -8.35 31.71 -7.80
N HIS A 645 -7.80 30.61 -7.28
CA HIS A 645 -8.57 29.42 -6.92
C HIS A 645 -8.53 29.09 -5.41
N ILE A 646 -7.80 29.85 -4.61
CA ILE A 646 -7.53 29.53 -3.19
C ILE A 646 -8.04 30.61 -2.24
N ASP A 647 -9.11 31.34 -2.59
CA ASP A 647 -9.63 32.43 -1.76
C ASP A 647 -10.10 31.93 -0.40
N ASP A 648 -10.78 30.78 -0.33
CA ASP A 648 -11.22 30.16 0.93
C ASP A 648 -10.01 29.82 1.84
N LEU A 649 -8.93 29.31 1.25
CA LEU A 649 -7.69 29.03 2.00
C LEU A 649 -7.03 30.32 2.50
N LYS A 650 -7.02 31.38 1.68
CA LYS A 650 -6.48 32.69 2.10
C LYS A 650 -7.30 33.29 3.24
N GLU A 651 -8.63 33.20 3.17
CA GLU A 651 -9.52 33.67 4.23
C GLU A 651 -9.30 32.87 5.53
N THR A 652 -9.22 31.56 5.45
CA THR A 652 -8.95 30.69 6.61
C THR A 652 -7.60 31.01 7.26
N LEU A 653 -6.57 31.25 6.47
CA LEU A 653 -5.22 31.51 6.96
C LEU A 653 -4.94 33.01 7.26
N GLU A 654 -5.92 33.90 7.08
CA GLU A 654 -5.75 35.34 7.31
C GLU A 654 -5.02 35.68 8.63
N PRO A 655 -5.35 35.04 9.78
CA PRO A 655 -4.67 35.33 11.05
C PRO A 655 -3.16 35.05 11.05
N LEU A 656 -2.71 34.19 10.15
CA LEU A 656 -1.30 33.82 9.97
C LEU A 656 -0.63 34.57 8.82
N LEU A 657 -1.40 35.29 8.02
CA LEU A 657 -0.91 36.07 6.88
C LEU A 657 -0.81 37.57 7.19
N ASP A 658 -1.10 37.99 8.41
CA ASP A 658 -1.01 39.39 8.83
C ASP A 658 0.46 39.85 8.88
N PRO A 659 0.84 40.83 8.04
CA PRO A 659 2.22 41.37 8.00
C PRO A 659 2.64 42.08 9.30
N SER A 660 1.71 42.45 10.18
CA SER A 660 1.99 43.09 11.44
C SER A 660 2.41 42.13 12.56
N ASP A 661 2.16 40.80 12.39
CA ASP A 661 2.59 39.78 13.34
C ASP A 661 4.01 39.31 13.02
N PRO A 662 5.02 39.63 13.85
CA PRO A 662 6.39 39.22 13.61
C PRO A 662 6.59 37.68 13.66
N SER A 663 5.63 36.92 14.19
CA SER A 663 5.65 35.44 14.18
C SER A 663 5.19 34.87 12.85
N VAL A 664 4.49 35.64 12.03
CA VAL A 664 4.04 35.30 10.69
C VAL A 664 5.12 35.66 9.70
N ILE A 665 5.85 34.69 9.23
CA ILE A 665 6.89 34.92 8.22
C ILE A 665 6.24 34.92 6.84
N LEU A 666 5.86 36.13 6.41
CA LEU A 666 5.41 36.42 5.04
C LEU A 666 6.60 36.66 4.09
N ARG A 667 7.62 35.88 4.13
CA ARG A 667 8.79 36.15 3.31
C ARG A 667 9.08 35.03 2.34
#